data_04a16949b33c749d4369fec428401d5e
#
_entry.id   04a16949b33c749d4369fec428401d5e
#
_cell.length_a   1.000
_cell.length_b   1.000
_cell.length_c   1.000
_cell.angle_alpha   90.00
_cell.angle_beta   90.00
_cell.angle_gamma   90.00
#
_symmetry.space_group_name_H-M   'P 1'
#
loop_
_entity.id
_entity.type
_entity.pdbx_description
1 polymer ?
#
loop_
_entity_poly.entity_id
_entity_poly.type
_entity_poly.pdbx_seq_one_letter_code
_entity_poly.pdbx_strand_id
1 'polypeptide(L)'
;MLTASNEAQATAYQNQINSRLEKGLLPEETKYAVLPDPEGKRVGSGGATFQVMRYIAEQESERENPFKNRRILVIHSGGDSKRVPQYSAIGKLFSPVPRELPDGRSSTLFDEFIVGMSGVPSRIQEGMLVLSGDVLLLFNPLQIDAQFDGAAAISIKEPVSTGKNHGVFLNDGHDYVKCFLHKQTEEHLREMGAVNQAGNVDLDTGAVLFSSSLLKALFGLISTEGKVDEEKFHQFCNEESRISFYGDFLYPLANDSTLEDFYKEAAEGELNDVLRECRTQIWNAIHKFSMKLLCLSPAEFIHFGTTRELRNLVTKDVLDYEFLDWKMQVNSAVLEDGFAAHNAYVGRKAKIGKEAYIENAYVLGNSEIGEGTVLSHVRIMDRKIPEQVVLHGLELPEGKKVIRIYGVADNPKGKYPQEVHFLGTTLNQFMEINGVSKEDLWDDAKTYLWFAKLYPVCADREEALDMADIIYKMAQGMASREEVEKWCASERMSLYSSFNAADIEASSELERFLENRVLAKRFIWNLEQGMYYEDALKIFGKRGISQEIFRLLMKDAANSEFSLKIRIYHAISRYMKSTRTIYDELHYDAIESDCFGTIQNVIYAEAEKNLPDSAGYKIAKDQVEIALPVRVNWGGGWTDTLRTVMRRVERPECCNEIAGIYRFRLR
;
A
#
# COMPACT_ATOMS: atom_id res chain seq x y z
N MET A 1 2.05 0.84 18.47
CA MET A 1 2.52 2.24 18.38
C MET A 1 3.16 2.41 17.01
N LEU A 2 2.80 3.45 16.25
CA LEU A 2 3.49 3.84 15.01
C LEU A 2 4.16 5.19 15.24
N THR A 3 5.35 5.39 14.70
CA THR A 3 5.96 6.72 14.64
C THR A 3 5.70 7.36 13.27
N ALA A 4 5.55 8.68 13.25
CA ALA A 4 5.31 9.45 12.02
C ALA A 4 6.19 10.68 11.99
N SER A 5 6.56 11.17 10.79
CA SER A 5 7.47 12.31 10.64
C SER A 5 6.82 13.67 10.95
N ASN A 6 5.48 13.75 10.90
CA ASN A 6 4.71 14.96 11.15
C ASN A 6 3.23 14.63 11.40
N GLU A 7 2.44 15.63 11.78
CA GLU A 7 1.00 15.48 12.07
C GLU A 7 0.18 14.99 10.87
N ALA A 8 0.48 15.43 9.65
CA ALA A 8 -0.24 15.00 8.46
C ALA A 8 -0.05 13.49 8.20
N GLN A 9 1.19 12.99 8.31
CA GLN A 9 1.47 11.56 8.20
C GLN A 9 0.85 10.78 9.36
N ALA A 10 0.86 11.32 10.58
CA ALA A 10 0.22 10.69 11.74
C ALA A 10 -1.30 10.56 11.52
N THR A 11 -1.94 11.59 11.01
CA THR A 11 -3.37 11.58 10.64
C THR A 11 -3.66 10.52 9.57
N ALA A 12 -2.84 10.46 8.52
CA ALA A 12 -2.97 9.44 7.48
C ALA A 12 -2.89 8.01 8.05
N TYR A 13 -1.91 7.74 8.90
CA TYR A 13 -1.75 6.44 9.56
C TYR A 13 -2.91 6.12 10.51
N GLN A 14 -3.37 7.10 11.27
CA GLN A 14 -4.50 6.91 12.19
C GLN A 14 -5.79 6.59 11.42
N ASN A 15 -6.04 7.25 10.29
CA ASN A 15 -7.17 6.96 9.41
C ASN A 15 -7.12 5.53 8.87
N GLN A 16 -5.93 5.05 8.48
CA GLN A 16 -5.72 3.67 8.04
C GLN A 16 -5.99 2.65 9.16
N ILE A 17 -5.57 2.95 10.39
CA ILE A 17 -5.85 2.10 11.57
C ILE A 17 -7.35 2.10 11.87
N ASN A 18 -7.99 3.26 11.93
CA ASN A 18 -9.41 3.40 12.25
C ASN A 18 -10.27 2.63 11.24
N SER A 19 -9.98 2.76 9.94
CA SER A 19 -10.67 2.00 8.90
C SER A 19 -10.56 0.48 9.08
N ARG A 20 -9.44 -0.02 9.59
CA ARG A 20 -9.25 -1.44 9.89
C ARG A 20 -9.98 -1.89 11.14
N LEU A 21 -10.01 -1.06 12.18
CA LEU A 21 -10.77 -1.31 13.40
C LEU A 21 -12.28 -1.38 13.13
N GLU A 22 -12.81 -0.42 12.38
CA GLU A 22 -14.23 -0.40 11.96
C GLU A 22 -14.63 -1.65 11.18
N LYS A 23 -13.70 -2.24 10.45
CA LYS A 23 -13.91 -3.48 9.67
C LYS A 23 -13.60 -4.76 10.45
N GLY A 24 -13.21 -4.68 11.74
CA GLY A 24 -12.84 -5.83 12.56
C GLY A 24 -11.59 -6.57 12.06
N LEU A 25 -10.65 -5.87 11.43
CA LEU A 25 -9.42 -6.45 10.88
C LEU A 25 -8.23 -6.37 11.84
N LEU A 26 -8.37 -5.67 12.93
CA LEU A 26 -7.38 -5.53 13.98
C LEU A 26 -7.93 -6.04 15.31
N PRO A 27 -7.09 -6.60 16.21
CA PRO A 27 -7.49 -7.02 17.54
C PRO A 27 -8.07 -5.85 18.36
N GLU A 28 -9.31 -5.96 18.82
CA GLU A 28 -10.01 -4.90 19.57
C GLU A 28 -9.40 -4.65 20.95
N GLU A 29 -8.79 -5.67 21.57
CA GLU A 29 -8.16 -5.56 22.89
C GLU A 29 -6.81 -4.83 22.87
N THR A 30 -6.30 -4.52 21.68
CA THR A 30 -5.02 -3.81 21.49
C THR A 30 -5.26 -2.31 21.41
N LYS A 31 -4.47 -1.52 22.14
CA LYS A 31 -4.45 -0.06 22.01
C LYS A 31 -3.52 0.34 20.86
N TYR A 32 -4.03 1.16 19.96
CA TYR A 32 -3.28 1.71 18.83
C TYR A 32 -3.07 3.21 19.03
N ALA A 33 -1.87 3.68 18.72
CA ALA A 33 -1.58 5.11 18.68
C ALA A 33 -0.52 5.41 17.62
N VAL A 34 -0.65 6.54 16.98
CA VAL A 34 0.32 7.09 16.03
C VAL A 34 0.89 8.37 16.63
N LEU A 35 2.22 8.43 16.70
CA LEU A 35 2.92 9.53 17.36
C LEU A 35 3.79 10.27 16.34
N PRO A 36 3.48 11.53 16.05
CA PRO A 36 4.31 12.36 15.18
C PRO A 36 5.59 12.79 15.87
N ASP A 37 6.62 13.09 15.08
CA ASP A 37 7.79 13.80 15.60
C ASP A 37 7.35 15.16 16.16
N PRO A 38 7.85 15.59 17.32
CA PRO A 38 7.46 16.84 17.95
C PRO A 38 7.64 18.04 17.02
N GLU A 39 6.61 18.86 16.87
CA GLU A 39 6.58 20.04 15.99
C GLU A 39 6.92 19.73 14.51
N GLY A 40 6.83 18.47 14.08
CA GLY A 40 7.25 18.04 12.75
C GLY A 40 8.77 18.11 12.52
N LYS A 41 9.56 18.27 13.57
CA LYS A 41 11.02 18.30 13.55
C LYS A 41 11.58 16.90 13.67
N ARG A 42 12.62 16.59 12.89
CA ARG A 42 13.25 15.28 12.89
C ARG A 42 14.07 15.05 14.16
N VAL A 43 13.60 14.18 15.02
CA VAL A 43 14.24 13.85 16.29
C VAL A 43 15.08 12.56 16.23
N GLY A 44 15.10 11.86 15.10
CA GLY A 44 15.73 10.55 14.94
C GLY A 44 14.87 9.42 15.50
N SER A 45 15.22 8.17 15.15
CA SER A 45 14.46 6.98 15.58
C SER A 45 14.52 6.75 17.10
N GLY A 46 15.61 7.11 17.76
CA GLY A 46 15.73 7.07 19.21
C GLY A 46 14.88 8.15 19.90
N GLY A 47 14.88 9.39 19.34
CA GLY A 47 13.99 10.46 19.80
C GLY A 47 12.51 10.08 19.67
N ALA A 48 12.13 9.46 18.55
CA ALA A 48 10.79 8.92 18.35
C ALA A 48 10.47 7.78 19.35
N THR A 49 11.45 6.98 19.75
CA THR A 49 11.28 6.00 20.84
C THR A 49 11.04 6.66 22.18
N PHE A 50 11.74 7.75 22.49
CA PHE A 50 11.46 8.54 23.70
C PHE A 50 10.05 9.14 23.68
N GLN A 51 9.56 9.59 22.52
CA GLN A 51 8.17 10.04 22.36
C GLN A 51 7.16 8.92 22.67
N VAL A 52 7.44 7.69 22.21
CA VAL A 52 6.64 6.50 22.56
C VAL A 52 6.66 6.25 24.07
N MET A 53 7.83 6.31 24.69
CA MET A 53 7.98 6.11 26.13
C MET A 53 7.24 7.18 26.94
N ARG A 54 7.33 8.44 26.53
CA ARG A 54 6.56 9.55 27.09
C ARG A 54 5.06 9.27 27.07
N TYR A 55 4.53 8.94 25.88
CA TYR A 55 3.12 8.65 25.70
C TYR A 55 2.65 7.51 26.62
N ILE A 56 3.40 6.42 26.72
CA ILE A 56 3.07 5.28 27.59
C ILE A 56 3.09 5.69 29.06
N ALA A 57 4.12 6.44 29.48
CA ALA A 57 4.24 6.89 30.85
C ALA A 57 3.11 7.84 31.27
N GLU A 58 2.65 8.71 30.39
CA GLU A 58 1.49 9.58 30.61
C GLU A 58 0.19 8.79 30.80
N GLN A 59 0.02 7.69 30.03
CA GLN A 59 -1.14 6.78 30.16
C GLN A 59 -1.10 5.93 31.45
N GLU A 60 0.09 5.68 32.00
CA GLU A 60 0.36 4.80 33.15
C GLU A 60 0.97 5.58 34.34
N SER A 61 0.58 6.84 34.51
CA SER A 61 1.20 7.83 35.41
C SER A 61 1.24 7.44 36.90
N GLU A 62 0.46 6.45 37.31
CA GLU A 62 0.42 5.95 38.70
C GLU A 62 1.43 4.81 38.96
N ARG A 63 2.19 4.35 37.97
CA ARG A 63 3.09 3.21 38.06
C ARG A 63 4.54 3.65 38.21
N GLU A 64 5.26 3.03 39.14
CA GLU A 64 6.72 3.21 39.28
C GLU A 64 7.51 2.82 38.04
N ASN A 65 7.08 1.76 37.33
CA ASN A 65 7.57 1.36 36.02
C ASN A 65 6.39 1.25 35.05
N PRO A 66 6.19 2.23 34.16
CA PRO A 66 5.06 2.24 33.23
C PRO A 66 5.13 1.12 32.19
N PHE A 67 6.29 0.50 31.98
CA PHE A 67 6.51 -0.55 30.98
C PHE A 67 6.31 -1.96 31.54
N LYS A 68 6.24 -2.12 32.86
CA LYS A 68 6.09 -3.42 33.51
C LYS A 68 4.71 -4.03 33.24
N ASN A 69 4.68 -5.33 32.92
CA ASN A 69 3.48 -6.07 32.54
C ASN A 69 2.81 -5.49 31.27
N ARG A 70 3.59 -4.88 30.38
CA ARG A 70 3.12 -4.38 29.08
C ARG A 70 3.86 -5.07 27.93
N ARG A 71 3.12 -5.40 26.88
CA ARG A 71 3.64 -5.86 25.61
C ARG A 71 3.45 -4.73 24.61
N ILE A 72 4.55 -4.16 24.17
CA ILE A 72 4.56 -2.96 23.36
C ILE A 72 5.17 -3.33 22.00
N LEU A 73 4.45 -3.04 20.91
CA LEU A 73 4.99 -3.10 19.55
C LEU A 73 5.15 -1.68 19.05
N VAL A 74 6.36 -1.33 18.65
CA VAL A 74 6.68 -0.06 17.99
C VAL A 74 7.14 -0.33 16.58
N ILE A 75 6.52 0.32 15.60
CA ILE A 75 6.99 0.30 14.21
C ILE A 75 7.51 1.69 13.88
N HIS A 76 8.80 1.80 13.65
CA HIS A 76 9.44 3.04 13.22
C HIS A 76 9.11 3.29 11.75
N SER A 77 8.07 4.06 11.51
CA SER A 77 7.55 4.36 10.17
C SER A 77 7.61 5.85 9.80
N GLY A 78 8.20 6.67 10.65
CA GLY A 78 8.52 8.07 10.35
C GLY A 78 9.57 8.19 9.25
N GLY A 79 9.61 9.34 8.61
CA GLY A 79 10.55 9.64 7.54
C GLY A 79 9.86 9.97 6.21
N ASP A 80 10.59 10.62 5.29
CA ASP A 80 10.04 11.16 4.05
C ASP A 80 9.89 10.12 2.94
N SER A 81 10.26 8.87 3.16
CA SER A 81 10.28 7.81 2.12
C SER A 81 11.00 8.24 0.83
N LYS A 82 12.10 9.03 0.94
CA LYS A 82 12.78 9.69 -0.21
C LYS A 82 13.12 8.75 -1.37
N ARG A 83 13.45 7.48 -1.09
CA ARG A 83 13.82 6.50 -2.12
C ARG A 83 12.63 5.79 -2.77
N VAL A 84 11.42 6.02 -2.23
CA VAL A 84 10.13 5.56 -2.78
C VAL A 84 9.13 6.73 -2.72
N PRO A 85 9.33 7.77 -3.54
CA PRO A 85 8.58 9.03 -3.44
C PRO A 85 7.08 8.87 -3.55
N GLN A 86 6.59 7.85 -4.29
CA GLN A 86 5.16 7.57 -4.42
C GLN A 86 4.47 7.27 -3.08
N TYR A 87 5.22 6.87 -2.06
CA TYR A 87 4.67 6.66 -0.72
C TYR A 87 5.04 7.76 0.29
N SER A 88 5.60 8.86 -0.18
CA SER A 88 6.03 9.94 0.73
C SER A 88 4.85 10.58 1.49
N ALA A 89 3.71 10.79 0.84
CA ALA A 89 2.55 11.44 1.45
C ALA A 89 1.76 10.52 2.39
N ILE A 90 1.43 9.30 1.92
CA ILE A 90 0.61 8.34 2.68
C ILE A 90 1.42 7.44 3.61
N GLY A 91 2.75 7.47 3.47
CA GLY A 91 3.68 6.65 4.25
C GLY A 91 3.89 5.25 3.69
N LYS A 92 5.14 4.82 3.71
CA LYS A 92 5.62 3.55 3.17
C LYS A 92 4.99 2.31 3.85
N LEU A 93 4.63 2.44 5.13
CA LEU A 93 4.05 1.36 5.91
C LEU A 93 2.71 0.85 5.35
N PHE A 94 1.96 1.71 4.65
CA PHE A 94 0.70 1.34 4.03
C PHE A 94 0.82 1.13 2.51
N SER A 95 2.05 0.93 2.00
CA SER A 95 2.24 0.51 0.61
C SER A 95 1.63 -0.86 0.34
N PRO A 96 1.06 -1.10 -0.85
CA PRO A 96 0.50 -2.40 -1.20
C PRO A 96 1.55 -3.51 -1.17
N VAL A 97 1.15 -4.67 -0.66
CA VAL A 97 1.89 -5.93 -0.73
C VAL A 97 1.14 -6.85 -1.71
N PRO A 98 1.83 -7.68 -2.50
CA PRO A 98 1.22 -8.46 -3.58
C PRO A 98 0.39 -9.65 -3.07
N ARG A 99 -0.46 -9.45 -2.06
CA ARG A 99 -1.38 -10.43 -1.45
C ARG A 99 -2.79 -9.88 -1.34
N GLU A 100 -3.78 -10.72 -1.62
CA GLU A 100 -5.18 -10.40 -1.42
C GLU A 100 -5.63 -10.81 -0.01
N LEU A 101 -6.22 -9.88 0.72
CA LEU A 101 -6.83 -10.16 2.02
C LEU A 101 -8.15 -10.92 1.85
N PRO A 102 -8.63 -11.63 2.90
CA PRO A 102 -9.89 -12.40 2.81
C PRO A 102 -11.13 -11.58 2.44
N ASP A 103 -11.08 -10.26 2.57
CA ASP A 103 -12.15 -9.33 2.17
C ASP A 103 -11.97 -8.76 0.77
N GLY A 104 -11.05 -9.30 -0.03
CA GLY A 104 -10.80 -8.93 -1.43
C GLY A 104 -9.95 -7.67 -1.63
N ARG A 105 -9.45 -7.04 -0.57
CA ARG A 105 -8.54 -5.90 -0.68
C ARG A 105 -7.09 -6.34 -0.83
N SER A 106 -6.27 -5.46 -1.38
CA SER A 106 -4.81 -5.63 -1.32
C SER A 106 -4.33 -5.52 0.12
N SER A 107 -3.43 -6.40 0.52
CA SER A 107 -2.68 -6.28 1.76
C SER A 107 -1.74 -5.09 1.70
N THR A 108 -1.35 -4.58 2.86
CA THR A 108 -0.31 -3.56 2.98
C THR A 108 0.83 -4.08 3.85
N LEU A 109 1.98 -3.41 3.82
CA LEU A 109 3.10 -3.78 4.68
C LEU A 109 2.71 -3.76 6.17
N PHE A 110 1.83 -2.85 6.59
CA PHE A 110 1.28 -2.84 7.95
C PHE A 110 0.47 -4.11 8.26
N ASP A 111 -0.40 -4.56 7.32
CA ASP A 111 -1.19 -5.77 7.51
C ASP A 111 -0.27 -7.00 7.66
N GLU A 112 0.81 -7.07 6.87
CA GLU A 112 1.80 -8.14 6.96
C GLU A 112 2.56 -8.11 8.30
N PHE A 113 2.88 -6.94 8.84
CA PHE A 113 3.46 -6.84 10.18
C PHE A 113 2.51 -7.38 11.25
N ILE A 114 1.25 -7.00 11.21
CA ILE A 114 0.27 -7.49 12.20
C ILE A 114 0.13 -9.01 12.12
N VAL A 115 0.06 -9.57 10.92
CA VAL A 115 -0.02 -11.03 10.72
C VAL A 115 1.28 -11.71 11.15
N GLY A 116 2.44 -11.25 10.68
CA GLY A 116 3.74 -11.84 10.98
C GLY A 116 4.10 -11.80 12.46
N MET A 117 3.70 -10.73 13.16
CA MET A 117 3.97 -10.57 14.58
C MET A 117 2.89 -11.16 15.51
N SER A 118 1.82 -11.70 14.99
CA SER A 118 0.67 -12.20 15.77
C SER A 118 1.03 -13.28 16.81
N GLY A 119 2.07 -14.07 16.56
CA GLY A 119 2.57 -15.10 17.47
C GLY A 119 3.53 -14.60 18.56
N VAL A 120 4.11 -13.41 18.39
CA VAL A 120 5.15 -12.87 19.28
C VAL A 120 4.62 -12.58 20.69
N PRO A 121 3.41 -11.99 20.89
CA PRO A 121 2.89 -11.71 22.23
C PRO A 121 2.78 -12.94 23.13
N SER A 122 2.63 -14.14 22.58
CA SER A 122 2.60 -15.37 23.37
C SER A 122 3.99 -15.79 23.88
N ARG A 123 5.06 -15.21 23.32
CA ARG A 123 6.46 -15.55 23.63
C ARG A 123 7.12 -14.60 24.60
N ILE A 124 6.59 -13.39 24.78
CA ILE A 124 7.11 -12.37 25.70
C ILE A 124 6.09 -12.05 26.78
N GLN A 125 6.54 -11.88 28.01
CA GLN A 125 5.65 -11.50 29.13
C GLN A 125 5.46 -9.98 29.16
N GLU A 126 6.53 -9.23 28.98
CA GLU A 126 6.56 -7.78 29.01
C GLU A 126 7.74 -7.26 28.18
N GLY A 127 7.72 -6.00 27.83
CA GLY A 127 8.78 -5.33 27.09
C GLY A 127 8.29 -4.68 25.80
N MET A 128 9.22 -4.19 25.02
CA MET A 128 8.97 -3.47 23.77
C MET A 128 9.69 -4.16 22.62
N LEU A 129 8.94 -4.60 21.60
CA LEU A 129 9.48 -4.98 20.31
C LEU A 129 9.48 -3.75 19.41
N VAL A 130 10.64 -3.37 18.91
CA VAL A 130 10.80 -2.31 17.91
C VAL A 130 11.09 -2.93 16.57
N LEU A 131 10.42 -2.45 15.52
CA LEU A 131 10.58 -2.89 14.13
C LEU A 131 10.91 -1.69 13.24
N SER A 132 11.72 -1.92 12.21
CA SER A 132 11.86 -1.00 11.08
C SER A 132 10.63 -1.08 10.18
N GLY A 133 10.03 0.06 9.82
CA GLY A 133 8.79 0.13 9.03
C GLY A 133 8.98 -0.12 7.53
N ASP A 134 10.17 -0.57 7.10
CA ASP A 134 10.48 -0.87 5.69
C ASP A 134 11.07 -2.26 5.45
N VAL A 135 11.01 -3.13 6.45
CA VAL A 135 11.48 -4.51 6.38
C VAL A 135 10.40 -5.46 6.84
N LEU A 136 9.93 -6.31 5.97
CA LEU A 136 9.10 -7.45 6.37
C LEU A 136 10.01 -8.61 6.77
N LEU A 137 9.92 -8.99 8.03
CA LEU A 137 10.63 -10.11 8.61
C LEU A 137 9.67 -11.28 8.83
N LEU A 138 9.94 -12.39 8.18
CA LEU A 138 9.16 -13.62 8.29
C LEU A 138 9.96 -14.67 9.05
N PHE A 139 9.40 -15.19 10.13
CA PHE A 139 10.04 -16.20 10.97
C PHE A 139 9.02 -16.98 11.79
N ASN A 140 9.44 -18.10 12.36
CA ASN A 140 8.62 -18.81 13.32
C ASN A 140 8.77 -18.19 14.71
N PRO A 141 7.71 -17.58 15.30
CA PRO A 141 7.78 -16.98 16.63
C PRO A 141 8.24 -17.91 17.75
N LEU A 142 8.14 -19.22 17.57
CA LEU A 142 8.65 -20.21 18.54
C LEU A 142 10.18 -20.16 18.72
N GLN A 143 10.90 -19.54 17.78
CA GLN A 143 12.37 -19.37 17.88
C GLN A 143 12.75 -18.24 18.85
N ILE A 144 11.80 -17.37 19.25
CA ILE A 144 12.08 -16.28 20.18
C ILE A 144 12.23 -16.87 21.59
N ASP A 145 13.44 -16.79 22.14
CA ASP A 145 13.69 -16.99 23.56
C ASP A 145 13.56 -15.65 24.29
N ALA A 146 12.49 -15.52 25.04
CA ALA A 146 12.15 -14.30 25.76
C ALA A 146 12.83 -14.14 27.13
N GLN A 147 13.76 -15.04 27.49
CA GLN A 147 14.52 -14.93 28.73
C GLN A 147 15.79 -14.10 28.52
N PHE A 148 15.66 -12.79 28.71
CA PHE A 148 16.77 -11.85 28.66
C PHE A 148 16.49 -10.66 29.59
N ASP A 149 17.55 -10.01 30.07
CA ASP A 149 17.52 -8.70 30.70
C ASP A 149 18.39 -7.74 29.88
N GLY A 150 17.87 -6.56 29.54
CA GLY A 150 18.50 -5.66 28.58
C GLY A 150 17.82 -5.73 27.22
N ALA A 151 18.55 -6.04 26.16
CA ALA A 151 18.01 -6.16 24.80
C ALA A 151 18.16 -7.58 24.23
N ALA A 152 17.33 -7.89 23.22
CA ALA A 152 17.54 -9.05 22.36
C ALA A 152 17.36 -8.61 20.90
N ALA A 153 18.46 -8.64 20.14
CA ALA A 153 18.49 -8.31 18.72
C ALA A 153 18.09 -9.53 17.89
N ILE A 154 17.17 -9.37 16.97
CA ILE A 154 16.78 -10.41 16.03
C ILE A 154 17.67 -10.30 14.79
N SER A 155 18.38 -11.37 14.46
CA SER A 155 19.21 -11.46 13.26
C SER A 155 18.85 -12.67 12.41
N ILE A 156 19.29 -12.62 11.16
CA ILE A 156 19.23 -13.73 10.21
C ILE A 156 20.59 -13.88 9.52
N LYS A 157 20.85 -15.06 8.94
CA LYS A 157 22.08 -15.29 8.17
C LYS A 157 21.87 -14.82 6.73
N GLU A 158 22.62 -13.79 6.34
CA GLU A 158 22.60 -13.24 4.99
C GLU A 158 24.00 -13.17 4.38
N PRO A 159 24.14 -13.19 3.04
CA PRO A 159 25.43 -12.98 2.39
C PRO A 159 26.10 -11.68 2.82
N VAL A 160 27.43 -11.67 2.92
CA VAL A 160 28.19 -10.46 3.27
C VAL A 160 27.92 -9.28 2.33
N SER A 161 27.57 -9.57 1.07
CA SER A 161 27.18 -8.55 0.08
C SER A 161 25.90 -7.80 0.46
N THR A 162 24.98 -8.44 1.17
CA THR A 162 23.82 -7.80 1.80
C THR A 162 24.24 -7.03 3.05
N GLY A 163 25.06 -7.67 3.90
CA GLY A 163 25.52 -7.13 5.19
C GLY A 163 26.22 -5.78 5.09
N LYS A 164 27.00 -5.51 4.04
CA LYS A 164 27.67 -4.21 3.84
C LYS A 164 26.72 -3.00 3.75
N ASN A 165 25.47 -3.22 3.40
CA ASN A 165 24.46 -2.18 3.25
C ASN A 165 23.61 -1.97 4.51
N HIS A 166 23.75 -2.85 5.49
CA HIS A 166 22.95 -2.91 6.72
C HIS A 166 23.85 -2.92 7.97
N GLY A 167 23.24 -3.14 9.13
CA GLY A 167 23.97 -3.48 10.35
C GLY A 167 24.34 -4.96 10.36
N VAL A 168 25.47 -5.28 10.99
CA VAL A 168 25.93 -6.66 11.20
C VAL A 168 26.30 -6.82 12.67
N PHE A 169 25.81 -7.88 13.30
CA PHE A 169 26.18 -8.24 14.66
C PHE A 169 27.36 -9.23 14.64
N LEU A 170 28.32 -8.99 15.49
CA LEU A 170 29.37 -9.95 15.78
C LEU A 170 29.01 -10.67 17.09
N ASN A 171 28.85 -12.00 17.03
CA ASN A 171 28.55 -12.84 18.19
C ASN A 171 29.78 -13.03 19.07
N ASP A 172 29.65 -13.04 20.39
CA ASP A 172 30.72 -13.31 21.36
C ASP A 172 30.99 -14.81 21.58
N GLY A 173 30.20 -15.69 20.95
CA GLY A 173 30.26 -17.15 21.14
C GLY A 173 29.37 -17.65 22.28
N HIS A 174 28.63 -16.80 22.97
CA HIS A 174 27.72 -17.11 24.07
C HIS A 174 26.31 -16.53 23.86
N ASP A 175 25.90 -16.33 22.59
CA ASP A 175 24.63 -15.76 22.16
C ASP A 175 24.42 -14.29 22.55
N TYR A 176 25.50 -13.53 22.75
CA TYR A 176 25.44 -12.09 22.98
C TYR A 176 26.18 -11.33 21.88
N VAL A 177 25.76 -10.09 21.66
CA VAL A 177 26.41 -9.20 20.70
C VAL A 177 27.71 -8.69 21.30
N LYS A 178 28.82 -9.11 20.69
CA LYS A 178 30.15 -8.62 21.00
C LYS A 178 30.40 -7.22 20.48
N CYS A 179 30.03 -6.99 19.20
CA CYS A 179 30.22 -5.73 18.50
C CYS A 179 29.11 -5.52 17.49
N PHE A 180 28.67 -4.28 17.32
CA PHE A 180 27.71 -3.87 16.29
C PHE A 180 28.44 -3.10 15.19
N LEU A 181 28.39 -3.61 13.96
CA LEU A 181 29.12 -3.12 12.78
C LEU A 181 28.12 -2.52 11.79
N HIS A 182 27.99 -1.20 11.75
CA HIS A 182 26.99 -0.52 10.93
C HIS A 182 27.57 -0.11 9.57
N LYS A 183 27.05 -0.68 8.46
CA LYS A 183 27.40 -0.35 7.05
C LYS A 183 28.90 -0.37 6.77
N GLN A 184 29.54 -1.44 7.14
CA GLN A 184 30.98 -1.64 6.93
C GLN A 184 31.29 -2.28 5.57
N THR A 185 32.52 -2.12 5.08
CA THR A 185 32.97 -2.81 3.86
C THR A 185 33.07 -4.33 4.06
N GLU A 186 32.96 -5.10 2.97
CA GLU A 186 33.10 -6.56 3.06
C GLU A 186 34.47 -6.99 3.62
N GLU A 187 35.56 -6.25 3.26
CA GLU A 187 36.88 -6.47 3.77
C GLU A 187 36.91 -6.29 5.29
N HIS A 188 36.36 -5.19 5.79
CA HIS A 188 36.33 -4.92 7.22
C HIS A 188 35.49 -5.94 8.00
N LEU A 189 34.35 -6.35 7.46
CA LEU A 189 33.48 -7.39 8.06
C LEU A 189 34.27 -8.73 8.16
N ARG A 190 35.10 -9.07 7.16
CA ARG A 190 35.98 -10.27 7.19
C ARG A 190 37.11 -10.15 8.20
N GLU A 191 37.78 -9.00 8.26
CA GLU A 191 38.84 -8.70 9.22
C GLU A 191 38.36 -8.80 10.67
N MET A 192 37.15 -8.29 10.94
CA MET A 192 36.49 -8.36 12.25
C MET A 192 36.01 -9.78 12.61
N GLY A 193 36.04 -10.72 11.68
CA GLY A 193 35.56 -12.10 11.88
C GLY A 193 34.03 -12.23 11.90
N ALA A 194 33.33 -11.25 11.35
CA ALA A 194 31.85 -11.27 11.29
C ALA A 194 31.30 -12.18 10.18
N VAL A 195 32.16 -12.62 9.23
CA VAL A 195 31.79 -13.48 8.11
C VAL A 195 32.10 -14.94 8.44
N ASN A 196 31.09 -15.80 8.43
CA ASN A 196 31.25 -17.23 8.68
C ASN A 196 31.86 -17.98 7.48
N GLN A 197 32.08 -19.29 7.63
CA GLN A 197 32.71 -20.15 6.58
C GLN A 197 31.86 -20.24 5.30
N ALA A 198 30.55 -20.04 5.39
CA ALA A 198 29.62 -20.03 4.24
C ALA A 198 29.54 -18.65 3.53
N GLY A 199 30.30 -17.64 4.01
CA GLY A 199 30.26 -16.29 3.46
C GLY A 199 29.11 -15.41 3.97
N ASN A 200 28.40 -15.84 5.03
CA ASN A 200 27.25 -15.15 5.61
C ASN A 200 27.66 -14.39 6.88
N VAL A 201 26.86 -13.37 7.19
CA VAL A 201 26.94 -12.54 8.39
C VAL A 201 25.63 -12.65 9.20
N ASP A 202 25.67 -12.25 10.47
CA ASP A 202 24.49 -12.03 11.30
C ASP A 202 23.92 -10.63 11.00
N LEU A 203 22.96 -10.57 10.08
CA LEU A 203 22.35 -9.31 9.62
C LEU A 203 21.47 -8.73 10.72
N ASP A 204 21.59 -7.41 10.97
CA ASP A 204 20.61 -6.66 11.72
C ASP A 204 19.32 -6.53 10.91
N THR A 205 18.24 -7.12 11.42
CA THR A 205 16.91 -7.08 10.77
C THR A 205 16.12 -5.83 11.09
N GLY A 206 16.64 -4.93 11.92
CA GLY A 206 15.89 -3.80 12.45
C GLY A 206 14.82 -4.18 13.48
N ALA A 207 14.81 -5.43 13.94
CA ALA A 207 13.87 -5.92 14.95
C ALA A 207 14.61 -6.19 16.27
N VAL A 208 14.23 -5.46 17.34
CA VAL A 208 14.90 -5.56 18.65
C VAL A 208 13.88 -5.56 19.77
N LEU A 209 14.05 -6.46 20.72
CA LEU A 209 13.28 -6.53 21.96
C LEU A 209 14.02 -5.81 23.09
N PHE A 210 13.33 -4.94 23.81
CA PHE A 210 13.81 -4.29 25.04
C PHE A 210 13.06 -4.78 26.26
N SER A 211 13.76 -5.18 27.31
CA SER A 211 13.16 -5.55 28.58
C SER A 211 12.57 -4.32 29.31
N SER A 212 11.63 -4.54 30.22
CA SER A 212 11.04 -3.45 31.01
C SER A 212 12.08 -2.75 31.92
N SER A 213 13.15 -3.44 32.32
CA SER A 213 14.26 -2.86 33.09
C SER A 213 15.12 -1.92 32.25
N LEU A 214 15.44 -2.29 31.01
CA LEU A 214 16.15 -1.41 30.08
C LEU A 214 15.28 -0.18 29.72
N LEU A 215 13.99 -0.40 29.45
CA LEU A 215 13.05 0.70 29.19
C LEU A 215 12.96 1.68 30.37
N LYS A 216 12.93 1.16 31.61
CA LYS A 216 12.94 2.02 32.82
C LYS A 216 14.25 2.83 32.91
N ALA A 217 15.40 2.25 32.56
CA ALA A 217 16.68 2.95 32.57
C ALA A 217 16.72 4.07 31.52
N LEU A 218 16.26 3.80 30.27
CA LEU A 218 16.13 4.82 29.23
C LEU A 218 15.13 5.91 29.59
N PHE A 219 13.99 5.54 30.17
CA PHE A 219 12.97 6.50 30.62
C PHE A 219 13.50 7.44 31.71
N GLY A 220 14.43 6.96 32.54
CA GLY A 220 15.12 7.79 33.54
C GLY A 220 15.86 8.99 32.95
N LEU A 221 16.25 8.94 31.68
CA LEU A 221 16.90 10.04 30.95
C LEU A 221 15.95 11.20 30.66
N ILE A 222 14.65 10.92 30.48
CA ILE A 222 13.61 11.91 30.15
C ILE A 222 12.61 12.14 31.28
N SER A 223 12.91 11.66 32.51
CA SER A 223 11.99 11.75 33.64
C SER A 223 12.69 12.19 34.92
N THR A 224 11.89 12.75 35.83
CA THR A 224 12.29 13.06 37.19
C THR A 224 11.23 12.49 38.13
N GLU A 225 11.64 11.72 39.14
CA GLU A 225 10.74 11.04 40.09
C GLU A 225 9.63 10.19 39.44
N GLY A 226 9.96 9.56 38.28
CA GLY A 226 9.03 8.72 37.53
C GLY A 226 7.99 9.45 36.65
N LYS A 227 8.06 10.79 36.60
CA LYS A 227 7.23 11.61 35.70
C LYS A 227 8.06 12.23 34.61
N VAL A 228 7.47 12.40 33.43
CA VAL A 228 8.12 13.07 32.30
C VAL A 228 8.60 14.46 32.75
N ASP A 229 9.84 14.75 32.41
CA ASP A 229 10.49 16.04 32.63
C ASP A 229 10.69 16.70 31.28
N GLU A 230 9.97 17.78 31.01
CA GLU A 230 9.93 18.42 29.69
C GLU A 230 11.31 18.93 29.24
N GLU A 231 12.11 19.47 30.19
CA GLU A 231 13.44 19.99 29.87
C GLU A 231 14.37 18.83 29.43
N LYS A 232 14.39 17.74 30.19
CA LYS A 232 15.14 16.53 29.86
C LYS A 232 14.62 15.91 28.55
N PHE A 233 13.29 15.82 28.36
CA PHE A 233 12.71 15.30 27.15
C PHE A 233 13.18 16.09 25.92
N HIS A 234 13.13 17.40 25.96
CA HIS A 234 13.59 18.27 24.88
C HIS A 234 15.09 18.17 24.61
N GLN A 235 15.91 17.82 25.62
CA GLN A 235 17.35 17.58 25.43
C GLN A 235 17.60 16.39 24.50
N PHE A 236 16.80 15.32 24.58
CA PHE A 236 16.95 14.11 23.77
C PHE A 236 16.08 14.11 22.50
N CYS A 237 15.01 14.88 22.45
CA CYS A 237 14.04 14.90 21.36
C CYS A 237 14.07 16.24 20.61
N ASN A 238 15.13 16.47 19.82
CA ASN A 238 15.30 17.67 19.02
C ASN A 238 16.10 17.38 17.73
N GLU A 239 16.19 18.35 16.82
CA GLU A 239 16.89 18.22 15.53
C GLU A 239 18.42 18.21 15.65
N GLU A 240 18.99 18.71 16.74
CA GLU A 240 20.44 18.76 16.95
C GLU A 240 20.97 17.44 17.49
N SER A 241 20.25 16.81 18.45
CA SER A 241 20.62 15.50 19.01
C SER A 241 20.37 14.37 18.03
N ARG A 242 19.22 14.36 17.35
CA ARG A 242 18.82 13.35 16.37
C ARG A 242 19.18 11.92 16.77
N ILE A 243 18.80 11.54 17.99
CA ILE A 243 19.15 10.25 18.55
C ILE A 243 18.71 9.10 17.62
N SER A 244 19.64 8.23 17.25
CA SER A 244 19.38 7.03 16.47
C SER A 244 19.08 5.85 17.37
N PHE A 245 17.95 5.16 17.14
CA PHE A 245 17.68 3.91 17.86
C PHE A 245 18.81 2.88 17.63
N TYR A 246 19.19 2.69 16.39
CA TYR A 246 20.18 1.69 16.02
C TYR A 246 21.60 2.07 16.39
N GLY A 247 21.99 3.32 16.16
CA GLY A 247 23.33 3.83 16.49
C GLY A 247 23.50 4.15 17.97
N ASP A 248 22.50 4.77 18.61
CA ASP A 248 22.71 5.34 19.94
C ASP A 248 22.17 4.47 21.08
N PHE A 249 21.18 3.59 20.83
CA PHE A 249 20.73 2.66 21.87
C PHE A 249 21.37 1.28 21.76
N LEU A 250 21.62 0.75 20.56
CA LEU A 250 22.16 -0.60 20.42
C LEU A 250 23.67 -0.67 20.64
N TYR A 251 24.42 0.36 20.21
CA TYR A 251 25.87 0.35 20.31
C TYR A 251 26.37 0.18 21.77
N PRO A 252 25.84 0.93 22.77
CA PRO A 252 26.25 0.76 24.18
C PRO A 252 25.96 -0.61 24.79
N LEU A 253 25.04 -1.39 24.18
CA LEU A 253 24.63 -2.71 24.67
C LEU A 253 25.50 -3.86 24.17
N ALA A 254 26.44 -3.60 23.24
CA ALA A 254 27.39 -4.56 22.76
C ALA A 254 28.53 -4.73 23.77
N ASN A 255 28.95 -5.99 24.08
CA ASN A 255 29.84 -6.30 25.19
C ASN A 255 31.22 -5.66 25.08
N ASP A 256 31.79 -5.53 23.86
CA ASP A 256 33.11 -4.95 23.59
C ASP A 256 33.03 -3.46 23.19
N SER A 257 31.90 -2.81 23.32
CA SER A 257 31.74 -1.39 23.00
C SER A 257 32.51 -0.51 24.01
N THR A 258 33.02 0.62 23.53
CA THR A 258 33.65 1.65 24.38
C THR A 258 33.03 3.00 24.15
N LEU A 259 33.02 3.87 25.16
CA LEU A 259 32.51 5.22 25.04
C LEU A 259 33.27 6.05 23.98
N GLU A 260 34.58 5.81 23.84
CA GLU A 260 35.44 6.48 22.87
C GLU A 260 35.02 6.13 21.43
N ASP A 261 34.77 4.85 21.17
CA ASP A 261 34.37 4.37 19.85
C ASP A 261 32.91 4.77 19.60
N PHE A 262 32.06 4.79 20.61
CA PHE A 262 30.69 5.27 20.51
C PHE A 262 30.61 6.73 19.99
N TYR A 263 31.53 7.57 20.39
CA TYR A 263 31.62 8.93 19.83
C TYR A 263 32.01 8.99 18.36
N LYS A 264 32.61 7.93 17.80
CA LYS A 264 33.00 7.85 16.38
C LYS A 264 31.86 7.36 15.48
N GLU A 265 30.80 6.79 16.07
CA GLU A 265 29.64 6.33 15.33
C GLU A 265 28.90 7.50 14.64
N ALA A 266 28.58 7.36 13.35
CA ALA A 266 27.95 8.40 12.52
C ALA A 266 26.62 7.93 11.91
N ALA A 267 25.73 7.36 12.73
CA ALA A 267 24.47 6.76 12.27
C ALA A 267 23.53 7.78 11.58
N GLU A 268 23.39 8.98 12.14
CA GLU A 268 22.46 10.02 11.63
C GLU A 268 23.17 11.34 11.25
N GLY A 269 24.50 11.37 11.28
CA GLY A 269 25.31 12.55 10.94
C GLY A 269 26.58 12.68 11.78
N GLU A 270 27.30 13.81 11.60
CA GLU A 270 28.50 14.09 12.38
C GLU A 270 28.18 14.42 13.83
N LEU A 271 29.07 13.96 14.75
CA LEU A 271 28.96 14.23 16.18
C LEU A 271 29.09 15.74 16.45
N ASN A 272 28.08 16.32 17.07
CA ASN A 272 28.08 17.66 17.64
C ASN A 272 28.10 17.60 19.17
N ASP A 273 28.23 18.76 19.85
CA ASP A 273 28.34 18.80 21.31
C ASP A 273 27.05 18.31 21.99
N VAL A 274 25.87 18.61 21.44
CA VAL A 274 24.58 18.18 21.98
C VAL A 274 24.45 16.65 21.91
N LEU A 275 24.72 16.07 20.76
CA LEU A 275 24.70 14.61 20.58
C LEU A 275 25.74 13.93 21.46
N ARG A 276 26.93 14.51 21.61
CA ARG A 276 28.00 13.98 22.50
C ARG A 276 27.51 13.89 23.95
N GLU A 277 26.87 14.91 24.43
CA GLU A 277 26.31 14.92 25.79
C GLU A 277 25.21 13.87 25.95
N CYS A 278 24.26 13.82 25.02
CA CYS A 278 23.23 12.78 24.99
C CYS A 278 23.82 11.37 24.99
N ARG A 279 24.82 11.10 24.14
CA ARG A 279 25.52 9.79 24.10
C ARG A 279 26.16 9.45 25.43
N THR A 280 26.79 10.41 26.08
CA THR A 280 27.38 10.19 27.42
C THR A 280 26.32 9.76 28.43
N GLN A 281 25.18 10.42 28.46
CA GLN A 281 24.09 10.10 29.37
C GLN A 281 23.45 8.74 29.02
N ILE A 282 23.22 8.45 27.74
CA ILE A 282 22.74 7.13 27.26
C ILE A 282 23.71 6.03 27.69
N TRP A 283 25.00 6.20 27.42
CA TRP A 283 26.03 5.25 27.86
C TRP A 283 25.93 4.93 29.34
N ASN A 284 25.95 5.95 30.18
CA ASN A 284 25.87 5.80 31.63
C ASN A 284 24.61 5.07 32.11
N ALA A 285 23.49 5.26 31.40
CA ALA A 285 22.22 4.65 31.76
C ALA A 285 22.16 3.16 31.38
N ILE A 286 22.66 2.78 30.19
CA ILE A 286 22.34 1.47 29.60
C ILE A 286 23.54 0.56 29.35
N HIS A 287 24.79 1.03 29.39
CA HIS A 287 25.98 0.21 29.14
C HIS A 287 26.12 -1.02 30.08
N LYS A 288 25.50 -0.99 31.24
CA LYS A 288 25.46 -2.13 32.16
C LYS A 288 24.58 -3.30 31.71
N PHE A 289 23.73 -3.10 30.70
CA PHE A 289 22.91 -4.15 30.11
C PHE A 289 23.64 -4.78 28.93
N SER A 290 23.26 -6.01 28.60
CA SER A 290 23.80 -6.73 27.45
C SER A 290 22.71 -6.92 26.38
N MET A 291 23.14 -7.17 25.17
CA MET A 291 22.25 -7.46 24.04
C MET A 291 22.40 -8.92 23.62
N LYS A 292 21.35 -9.72 23.87
CA LYS A 292 21.29 -11.11 23.40
C LYS A 292 21.13 -11.12 21.88
N LEU A 293 21.77 -12.05 21.18
CA LEU A 293 21.64 -12.24 19.74
C LEU A 293 20.73 -13.43 19.45
N LEU A 294 19.57 -13.17 18.86
CA LEU A 294 18.60 -14.19 18.44
C LEU A 294 18.73 -14.39 16.92
N CYS A 295 19.55 -15.36 16.50
CA CYS A 295 19.71 -15.70 15.10
C CYS A 295 18.59 -16.66 14.68
N LEU A 296 17.63 -16.18 13.90
CA LEU A 296 16.46 -16.96 13.47
C LEU A 296 16.78 -17.75 12.20
N SER A 297 16.32 -19.00 12.13
CA SER A 297 16.46 -19.87 10.95
C SER A 297 15.45 -21.02 11.00
N PRO A 298 14.60 -21.26 9.95
CA PRO A 298 14.52 -20.40 8.76
C PRO A 298 13.85 -19.05 9.03
N ALA A 299 14.27 -18.03 8.30
CA ALA A 299 13.67 -16.70 8.32
C ALA A 299 13.93 -16.01 6.98
N GLU A 300 13.08 -15.07 6.60
CA GLU A 300 13.18 -14.27 5.38
C GLU A 300 13.19 -12.78 5.72
N PHE A 301 14.03 -12.03 5.02
CA PHE A 301 14.20 -10.59 5.16
C PHE A 301 13.86 -9.91 3.83
N ILE A 302 12.69 -9.24 3.78
CA ILE A 302 12.19 -8.60 2.57
C ILE A 302 12.26 -7.09 2.76
N HIS A 303 13.14 -6.43 2.02
CA HIS A 303 13.37 -5.00 2.14
C HIS A 303 12.61 -4.20 1.09
N PHE A 304 11.87 -3.19 1.53
CA PHE A 304 11.11 -2.25 0.70
C PHE A 304 11.88 -0.92 0.58
N GLY A 305 13.10 -0.97 0.07
CA GLY A 305 14.08 0.13 0.16
C GLY A 305 13.92 1.23 -0.87
N THR A 306 13.83 0.87 -2.15
CA THR A 306 13.80 1.81 -3.28
C THR A 306 12.64 1.48 -4.23
N THR A 307 12.26 2.43 -5.09
CA THR A 307 11.23 2.21 -6.12
C THR A 307 11.59 1.04 -7.04
N ARG A 308 12.87 0.89 -7.41
CA ARG A 308 13.33 -0.23 -8.25
C ARG A 308 13.21 -1.57 -7.53
N GLU A 309 13.63 -1.66 -6.27
CA GLU A 309 13.50 -2.87 -5.45
C GLU A 309 12.04 -3.27 -5.31
N LEU A 310 11.17 -2.33 -4.95
CA LEU A 310 9.74 -2.59 -4.82
C LEU A 310 9.13 -3.08 -6.13
N ARG A 311 9.40 -2.40 -7.26
CA ARG A 311 8.91 -2.84 -8.56
C ARG A 311 9.38 -4.27 -8.88
N ASN A 312 10.67 -4.57 -8.67
CA ASN A 312 11.20 -5.91 -8.91
C ASN A 312 10.50 -6.95 -8.02
N LEU A 313 10.31 -6.63 -6.74
CA LEU A 313 9.65 -7.48 -5.77
C LEU A 313 8.24 -7.90 -6.22
N VAL A 314 7.46 -6.96 -6.78
CA VAL A 314 6.07 -7.24 -7.20
C VAL A 314 5.96 -7.79 -8.63
N THR A 315 7.02 -7.70 -9.45
CA THR A 315 7.01 -8.15 -10.85
C THR A 315 7.89 -9.37 -11.11
N LYS A 316 9.17 -9.31 -10.75
CA LYS A 316 10.16 -10.37 -11.03
C LYS A 316 10.21 -11.40 -9.91
N ASP A 317 10.35 -10.90 -8.69
CA ASP A 317 10.71 -11.72 -7.53
C ASP A 317 9.45 -12.26 -6.82
N VAL A 318 8.25 -11.83 -7.24
CA VAL A 318 6.98 -12.21 -6.61
C VAL A 318 6.75 -13.73 -6.59
N LEU A 319 7.26 -14.44 -7.59
CA LEU A 319 7.14 -15.90 -7.69
C LEU A 319 7.94 -16.63 -6.61
N ASP A 320 9.02 -16.04 -6.13
CA ASP A 320 9.83 -16.60 -5.03
C ASP A 320 9.03 -16.62 -3.71
N TYR A 321 7.96 -15.83 -3.64
CA TYR A 321 7.09 -15.67 -2.47
C TYR A 321 5.68 -16.24 -2.67
N GLU A 322 5.46 -17.14 -3.64
CA GLU A 322 4.16 -17.82 -3.84
C GLU A 322 3.67 -18.52 -2.55
N PHE A 323 4.59 -18.99 -1.71
CA PHE A 323 4.25 -19.62 -0.41
C PHE A 323 3.57 -18.65 0.57
N LEU A 324 3.64 -17.33 0.34
CA LEU A 324 2.92 -16.29 1.06
C LEU A 324 1.58 -15.93 0.39
N ASP A 325 1.18 -16.63 -0.65
CA ASP A 325 0.06 -16.28 -1.54
C ASP A 325 0.26 -14.93 -2.26
N TRP A 326 1.52 -14.56 -2.53
CA TRP A 326 1.85 -13.37 -3.29
C TRP A 326 1.59 -13.58 -4.78
N LYS A 327 1.02 -12.56 -5.44
CA LYS A 327 0.59 -12.60 -6.85
C LYS A 327 0.87 -11.28 -7.53
N MET A 328 1.23 -11.30 -8.81
CA MET A 328 1.38 -10.07 -9.61
C MET A 328 0.11 -9.23 -9.65
N GLN A 329 -1.06 -9.89 -9.62
CA GLN A 329 -2.35 -9.22 -9.75
C GLN A 329 -3.20 -9.41 -8.49
N VAL A 330 -3.40 -8.33 -7.76
CA VAL A 330 -4.12 -8.29 -6.49
C VAL A 330 -5.19 -7.21 -6.55
N ASN A 331 -6.43 -7.57 -6.20
CA ASN A 331 -7.56 -6.65 -6.29
C ASN A 331 -7.52 -5.84 -7.60
N SER A 332 -7.41 -6.52 -8.74
CA SER A 332 -7.27 -5.89 -10.05
C SER A 332 -8.27 -6.44 -11.05
N ALA A 333 -8.68 -5.62 -12.00
CA ALA A 333 -9.50 -6.02 -13.14
C ALA A 333 -8.66 -5.83 -14.40
N VAL A 334 -7.95 -6.87 -14.78
CA VAL A 334 -7.01 -6.92 -15.92
C VAL A 334 -7.21 -8.21 -16.70
N LEU A 335 -6.85 -8.22 -17.98
CA LEU A 335 -7.03 -9.37 -18.88
C LEU A 335 -5.72 -10.01 -19.32
N GLU A 336 -4.59 -9.33 -19.11
CA GLU A 336 -3.28 -9.75 -19.60
C GLU A 336 -2.33 -10.03 -18.43
N ASP A 337 -1.38 -10.92 -18.63
CA ASP A 337 -0.31 -11.26 -17.72
C ASP A 337 0.99 -10.52 -18.08
N GLY A 338 2.02 -10.63 -17.22
CA GLY A 338 3.37 -10.10 -17.49
C GLY A 338 3.65 -8.74 -16.88
N PHE A 339 2.72 -8.19 -16.09
CA PHE A 339 2.89 -6.97 -15.31
C PHE A 339 2.18 -7.10 -13.95
N ALA A 340 2.61 -6.32 -12.97
CA ALA A 340 1.96 -6.28 -11.66
C ALA A 340 0.84 -5.23 -11.63
N ALA A 341 -0.28 -5.60 -11.01
CA ALA A 341 -1.43 -4.72 -10.86
C ALA A 341 -2.05 -4.88 -9.46
N HIS A 342 -2.03 -3.82 -8.66
CA HIS A 342 -2.61 -3.80 -7.32
C HIS A 342 -3.65 -2.68 -7.22
N ASN A 343 -4.88 -3.04 -6.85
CA ASN A 343 -5.99 -2.10 -6.82
C ASN A 343 -6.09 -1.28 -8.13
N ALA A 344 -6.07 -1.99 -9.27
CA ALA A 344 -5.96 -1.39 -10.58
C ALA A 344 -7.00 -1.92 -11.57
N TYR A 345 -7.40 -1.07 -12.51
CA TYR A 345 -8.24 -1.44 -13.64
C TYR A 345 -7.53 -1.12 -14.94
N VAL A 346 -7.39 -2.12 -15.80
CA VAL A 346 -6.81 -1.99 -17.14
C VAL A 346 -7.87 -2.34 -18.19
N GLY A 347 -8.20 -1.37 -19.03
CA GLY A 347 -9.18 -1.53 -20.09
C GLY A 347 -8.67 -2.45 -21.21
N ARG A 348 -9.60 -3.14 -21.89
CA ARG A 348 -9.31 -4.17 -22.92
C ARG A 348 -8.45 -3.69 -24.11
N LYS A 349 -8.36 -2.38 -24.36
CA LYS A 349 -7.61 -1.81 -25.48
C LYS A 349 -6.24 -1.28 -25.06
N ALA A 350 -5.98 -1.19 -23.77
CA ALA A 350 -4.70 -0.71 -23.25
C ALA A 350 -3.63 -1.79 -23.42
N LYS A 351 -2.42 -1.38 -23.73
CA LYS A 351 -1.24 -2.25 -23.83
C LYS A 351 -0.28 -1.92 -22.70
N ILE A 352 0.10 -2.93 -21.94
CA ILE A 352 0.99 -2.76 -20.80
C ILE A 352 2.32 -3.46 -21.08
N GLY A 353 3.41 -2.73 -20.91
CA GLY A 353 4.77 -3.26 -21.06
C GLY A 353 5.11 -4.26 -19.94
N LYS A 354 6.05 -5.16 -20.25
CA LYS A 354 6.54 -6.14 -19.28
C LYS A 354 7.10 -5.46 -18.04
N GLU A 355 6.99 -6.12 -16.89
CA GLU A 355 7.52 -5.60 -15.60
C GLU A 355 6.97 -4.23 -15.20
N ALA A 356 5.91 -3.73 -15.86
CA ALA A 356 5.22 -2.55 -15.38
C ALA A 356 4.50 -2.86 -14.06
N TYR A 357 4.38 -1.86 -13.20
CA TYR A 357 3.64 -1.93 -11.95
C TYR A 357 2.55 -0.85 -11.91
N ILE A 358 1.30 -1.27 -11.81
CA ILE A 358 0.13 -0.38 -11.80
C ILE A 358 -0.54 -0.51 -10.44
N GLU A 359 -0.53 0.56 -9.65
CA GLU A 359 -1.15 0.58 -8.33
C GLU A 359 -2.12 1.76 -8.18
N ASN A 360 -3.25 1.54 -7.53
CA ASN A 360 -4.26 2.58 -7.30
C ASN A 360 -4.52 3.42 -8.56
N ALA A 361 -4.70 2.75 -9.72
CA ALA A 361 -4.71 3.44 -11.00
C ALA A 361 -5.67 2.82 -12.02
N TYR A 362 -6.06 3.64 -13.01
CA TYR A 362 -6.84 3.23 -14.17
C TYR A 362 -6.07 3.48 -15.45
N VAL A 363 -6.04 2.48 -16.32
CA VAL A 363 -5.50 2.60 -17.68
C VAL A 363 -6.60 2.27 -18.69
N LEU A 364 -7.02 3.25 -19.46
CA LEU A 364 -8.20 3.20 -20.30
C LEU A 364 -7.87 3.53 -21.77
N GLY A 365 -8.84 3.27 -22.66
CA GLY A 365 -8.71 3.60 -24.09
C GLY A 365 -7.58 2.84 -24.77
N ASN A 366 -6.93 3.47 -25.75
CA ASN A 366 -5.79 2.91 -26.49
C ASN A 366 -4.45 3.32 -25.84
N SER A 367 -4.39 3.34 -24.50
CA SER A 367 -3.16 3.70 -23.81
C SER A 367 -2.08 2.66 -23.99
N GLU A 368 -0.82 3.11 -24.07
CA GLU A 368 0.38 2.27 -24.13
C GLU A 368 1.29 2.63 -22.95
N ILE A 369 1.58 1.67 -22.09
CA ILE A 369 2.45 1.84 -20.92
C ILE A 369 3.78 1.15 -21.18
N GLY A 370 4.88 1.86 -21.05
CA GLY A 370 6.22 1.36 -21.30
C GLY A 370 6.67 0.28 -20.30
N GLU A 371 7.69 -0.48 -20.71
CA GLU A 371 8.27 -1.56 -19.92
C GLU A 371 8.86 -1.02 -18.61
N GLY A 372 8.64 -1.73 -17.50
CA GLY A 372 9.16 -1.39 -16.18
C GLY A 372 8.68 -0.06 -15.60
N THR A 373 7.62 0.51 -16.15
CA THR A 373 7.01 1.76 -15.67
C THR A 373 6.13 1.52 -14.45
N VAL A 374 6.16 2.45 -13.51
CA VAL A 374 5.30 2.45 -12.31
C VAL A 374 4.24 3.54 -12.45
N LEU A 375 2.98 3.15 -12.39
CA LEU A 375 1.83 4.07 -12.32
C LEU A 375 1.22 4.00 -10.92
N SER A 376 1.08 5.14 -10.27
CA SER A 376 0.52 5.24 -8.92
C SER A 376 -0.43 6.42 -8.82
N HIS A 377 -1.68 6.20 -8.34
CA HIS A 377 -2.71 7.23 -8.13
C HIS A 377 -3.03 8.07 -9.37
N VAL A 378 -3.00 7.45 -10.56
CA VAL A 378 -3.27 8.13 -11.83
C VAL A 378 -4.39 7.46 -12.62
N ARG A 379 -5.03 8.27 -13.47
CA ARG A 379 -5.97 7.79 -14.49
C ARG A 379 -5.40 8.14 -15.85
N ILE A 380 -5.05 7.12 -16.62
CA ILE A 380 -4.48 7.27 -17.96
C ILE A 380 -5.56 6.90 -18.98
N MET A 381 -5.75 7.75 -19.99
CA MET A 381 -6.72 7.52 -21.06
C MET A 381 -6.15 8.01 -22.40
N ASP A 382 -6.08 7.09 -23.37
CA ASP A 382 -5.57 7.35 -24.73
C ASP A 382 -4.20 8.04 -24.77
N ARG A 383 -3.28 7.63 -23.87
CA ARG A 383 -1.92 8.19 -23.74
C ARG A 383 -0.84 7.13 -23.86
N LYS A 384 0.33 7.56 -24.30
CA LYS A 384 1.54 6.75 -24.29
C LYS A 384 2.46 7.22 -23.16
N ILE A 385 2.76 6.31 -22.24
CA ILE A 385 3.66 6.56 -21.10
C ILE A 385 5.00 5.87 -21.38
N PRO A 386 6.13 6.58 -21.25
CA PRO A 386 7.47 6.02 -21.51
C PRO A 386 7.82 4.83 -20.61
N GLU A 387 8.87 4.11 -20.98
CA GLU A 387 9.44 3.04 -20.17
C GLU A 387 10.28 3.55 -19.01
N GLN A 388 10.46 2.73 -17.96
CA GLN A 388 11.33 2.97 -16.79
C GLN A 388 11.04 4.27 -16.04
N VAL A 389 9.84 4.80 -16.10
CA VAL A 389 9.42 5.99 -15.36
C VAL A 389 8.45 5.65 -14.23
N VAL A 390 8.41 6.51 -13.23
CA VAL A 390 7.32 6.55 -12.24
C VAL A 390 6.43 7.72 -12.59
N LEU A 391 5.14 7.48 -12.67
CA LEU A 391 4.12 8.51 -12.83
C LEU A 391 3.19 8.42 -11.62
N HIS A 392 3.28 9.40 -10.73
CA HIS A 392 2.54 9.41 -9.47
C HIS A 392 1.72 10.68 -9.30
N GLY A 393 0.42 10.54 -9.09
CA GLY A 393 -0.51 11.64 -8.83
C GLY A 393 -0.66 11.95 -7.34
N LEU A 394 -0.76 13.23 -7.02
CA LEU A 394 -1.14 13.72 -5.69
C LEU A 394 -2.28 14.71 -5.80
N GLU A 395 -3.22 14.58 -4.87
CA GLU A 395 -4.24 15.58 -4.61
C GLU A 395 -3.66 16.67 -3.71
N LEU A 396 -3.97 17.90 -4.00
CA LEU A 396 -3.56 19.09 -3.24
C LEU A 396 -4.78 19.84 -2.72
N PRO A 397 -4.65 20.71 -1.72
CA PRO A 397 -5.74 21.57 -1.28
C PRO A 397 -6.38 22.36 -2.43
N GLU A 398 -7.61 22.78 -2.23
CA GLU A 398 -8.43 23.49 -3.21
C GLU A 398 -8.70 22.71 -4.51
N GLY A 399 -8.54 21.38 -4.47
CA GLY A 399 -8.76 20.53 -5.62
C GLY A 399 -7.66 20.56 -6.68
N LYS A 400 -6.55 21.25 -6.42
CA LYS A 400 -5.38 21.24 -7.30
C LYS A 400 -4.72 19.88 -7.38
N LYS A 401 -3.92 19.65 -8.40
CA LYS A 401 -3.27 18.39 -8.70
C LYS A 401 -1.79 18.60 -9.00
N VAL A 402 -0.99 17.59 -8.66
CA VAL A 402 0.38 17.48 -9.15
C VAL A 402 0.65 16.05 -9.60
N ILE A 403 1.25 15.88 -10.76
CA ILE A 403 1.78 14.60 -11.20
C ILE A 403 3.30 14.66 -11.19
N ARG A 404 3.88 13.75 -10.40
CA ARG A 404 5.33 13.62 -10.27
C ARG A 404 5.82 12.56 -11.23
N ILE A 405 6.66 12.94 -12.19
CA ILE A 405 7.34 12.02 -13.10
C ILE A 405 8.83 12.01 -12.79
N TYR A 406 9.41 10.81 -12.61
CA TYR A 406 10.82 10.59 -12.37
C TYR A 406 11.23 9.18 -12.82
N GLY A 407 12.51 8.92 -12.99
CA GLY A 407 13.00 7.60 -13.38
C GLY A 407 12.90 6.58 -12.24
N VAL A 408 12.56 5.33 -12.55
CA VAL A 408 12.53 4.23 -11.56
C VAL A 408 13.86 4.07 -10.84
N ALA A 409 14.95 4.46 -11.51
CA ALA A 409 16.32 4.38 -10.99
C ALA A 409 16.82 5.67 -10.36
N ASP A 410 16.06 6.76 -10.43
CA ASP A 410 16.50 8.05 -9.92
C ASP A 410 16.69 8.01 -8.40
N ASN A 411 17.72 8.73 -7.92
CA ASN A 411 18.01 8.83 -6.50
C ASN A 411 17.69 10.23 -5.97
N PRO A 412 16.56 10.45 -5.31
CA PRO A 412 16.21 11.75 -4.76
C PRO A 412 17.20 12.32 -3.73
N LYS A 413 18.10 11.49 -3.18
CA LYS A 413 19.19 11.92 -2.29
C LYS A 413 20.42 12.43 -3.06
N GLY A 414 20.42 12.36 -4.40
CA GLY A 414 21.48 12.89 -5.22
C GLY A 414 21.60 14.41 -5.05
N LYS A 415 22.83 14.92 -4.88
CA LYS A 415 23.12 16.34 -4.58
C LYS A 415 23.86 16.99 -5.74
N TYR A 416 23.29 18.04 -6.30
CA TYR A 416 23.95 18.90 -7.26
C TYR A 416 25.11 19.70 -6.58
N PRO A 417 26.29 19.90 -7.19
CA PRO A 417 26.62 19.62 -8.60
C PRO A 417 27.19 18.21 -8.89
N GLN A 418 27.08 17.26 -7.98
CA GLN A 418 27.43 15.87 -8.27
C GLN A 418 26.55 15.34 -9.42
N GLU A 419 26.94 14.23 -10.01
CA GLU A 419 26.14 13.56 -11.03
C GLU A 419 24.83 13.05 -10.42
N VAL A 420 23.72 13.62 -10.81
CA VAL A 420 22.37 13.26 -10.38
C VAL A 420 21.59 12.83 -11.60
N HIS A 421 21.15 11.56 -11.63
CA HIS A 421 20.28 11.05 -12.68
C HIS A 421 18.85 11.54 -12.52
N PHE A 422 18.22 11.91 -13.64
CA PHE A 422 16.82 12.31 -13.72
C PHE A 422 16.24 11.90 -15.07
N LEU A 423 15.26 11.00 -15.07
CA LEU A 423 14.55 10.51 -16.28
C LEU A 423 15.50 9.99 -17.38
N GLY A 424 16.54 9.25 -17.00
CA GLY A 424 17.48 8.64 -17.94
C GLY A 424 18.59 9.58 -18.46
N THR A 425 18.59 10.85 -18.05
CA THR A 425 19.67 11.81 -18.30
C THR A 425 20.29 12.27 -16.98
N THR A 426 21.21 13.23 -17.01
CA THR A 426 21.68 13.91 -15.79
C THR A 426 20.93 15.22 -15.57
N LEU A 427 20.77 15.62 -14.32
CA LEU A 427 20.14 16.89 -13.98
C LEU A 427 20.89 18.10 -14.60
N ASN A 428 22.22 17.98 -14.71
CA ASN A 428 23.05 19.00 -15.40
C ASN A 428 22.68 19.14 -16.87
N GLN A 429 22.54 18.00 -17.59
CA GLN A 429 22.11 17.98 -18.99
C GLN A 429 20.68 18.51 -19.15
N PHE A 430 19.77 18.13 -18.25
CA PHE A 430 18.40 18.67 -18.22
C PHE A 430 18.41 20.21 -18.13
N MET A 431 19.21 20.76 -17.22
CA MET A 431 19.33 22.21 -17.04
C MET A 431 19.94 22.90 -18.26
N GLU A 432 21.05 22.35 -18.78
CA GLU A 432 21.77 22.91 -19.92
C GLU A 432 20.93 22.95 -21.20
N ILE A 433 20.30 21.81 -21.56
CA ILE A 433 19.49 21.67 -22.79
C ILE A 433 18.30 22.64 -22.77
N ASN A 434 17.68 22.83 -21.62
CA ASN A 434 16.47 23.63 -21.50
C ASN A 434 16.71 25.07 -21.03
N GLY A 435 17.97 25.47 -20.81
CA GLY A 435 18.30 26.80 -20.32
C GLY A 435 17.78 27.10 -18.91
N VAL A 436 17.64 26.06 -18.09
CA VAL A 436 17.15 26.15 -16.69
C VAL A 436 18.32 26.41 -15.77
N SER A 437 18.22 27.45 -14.94
CA SER A 437 19.26 27.79 -13.97
C SER A 437 19.09 27.00 -12.65
N LYS A 438 20.11 27.09 -11.79
CA LYS A 438 20.03 26.49 -10.45
C LYS A 438 18.93 27.15 -9.60
N GLU A 439 18.78 28.45 -9.75
CA GLU A 439 17.79 29.27 -9.03
C GLU A 439 16.35 28.96 -9.44
N ASP A 440 16.15 28.44 -10.64
CA ASP A 440 14.83 27.93 -11.08
C ASP A 440 14.40 26.66 -10.35
N LEU A 441 15.37 25.86 -9.87
CA LEU A 441 15.12 24.58 -9.24
C LEU A 441 15.17 24.62 -7.70
N TRP A 442 16.00 25.49 -7.11
CA TRP A 442 16.18 25.56 -5.66
C TRP A 442 16.18 26.98 -5.14
N ASP A 443 15.56 27.20 -4.00
CA ASP A 443 15.51 28.49 -3.30
C ASP A 443 16.67 28.64 -2.30
N ASP A 444 17.35 27.54 -1.93
CA ASP A 444 18.39 27.53 -0.90
C ASP A 444 19.60 26.64 -1.28
N ALA A 445 20.52 26.48 -0.35
CA ALA A 445 21.72 25.63 -0.52
C ALA A 445 21.44 24.10 -0.51
N LYS A 446 20.20 23.66 -0.27
CA LYS A 446 19.82 22.25 -0.25
C LYS A 446 19.56 21.70 -1.66
N THR A 447 20.59 21.63 -2.47
CA THR A 447 20.56 21.29 -3.90
C THR A 447 20.42 19.78 -4.17
N TYR A 448 19.56 19.08 -3.40
CA TYR A 448 19.22 17.69 -3.65
C TYR A 448 18.07 17.58 -4.66
N LEU A 449 18.02 16.49 -5.44
CA LEU A 449 16.90 16.22 -6.34
C LEU A 449 15.55 16.21 -5.59
N TRP A 450 15.56 15.79 -4.32
CA TRP A 450 14.39 15.79 -3.44
C TRP A 450 13.74 17.18 -3.29
N PHE A 451 14.52 18.25 -3.36
CA PHE A 451 14.08 19.63 -3.21
C PHE A 451 13.98 20.40 -4.55
N ALA A 452 14.31 19.77 -5.69
CA ALA A 452 14.23 20.40 -7.00
C ALA A 452 12.76 20.65 -7.41
N LYS A 453 12.41 21.90 -7.70
CA LYS A 453 11.06 22.35 -8.12
C LYS A 453 10.81 21.97 -9.59
N LEU A 454 10.43 20.72 -9.82
CA LEU A 454 10.25 20.14 -11.14
C LEU A 454 8.80 20.00 -11.57
N TYR A 455 7.84 19.90 -10.62
CA TYR A 455 6.49 19.42 -10.86
C TYR A 455 5.45 20.53 -10.79
N PRO A 456 4.83 20.92 -11.93
CA PRO A 456 3.81 21.97 -11.97
C PRO A 456 2.56 21.62 -11.17
N VAL A 457 2.02 22.64 -10.50
CA VAL A 457 0.71 22.59 -9.84
C VAL A 457 -0.35 22.93 -10.88
N CYS A 458 -1.32 22.04 -11.08
CA CYS A 458 -2.33 22.12 -12.12
C CYS A 458 -3.75 22.16 -11.54
N ALA A 459 -4.68 22.70 -12.32
CA ALA A 459 -6.08 22.76 -11.93
C ALA A 459 -6.77 21.41 -12.00
N ASP A 460 -6.37 20.56 -12.96
CA ASP A 460 -6.95 19.23 -13.16
C ASP A 460 -5.88 18.18 -13.53
N ARG A 461 -6.32 16.93 -13.63
CA ARG A 461 -5.44 15.80 -13.92
C ARG A 461 -4.93 15.74 -15.34
N GLU A 462 -5.71 16.17 -16.32
CA GLU A 462 -5.30 16.14 -17.72
C GLU A 462 -4.18 17.15 -17.96
N GLU A 463 -4.32 18.35 -17.41
CA GLU A 463 -3.26 19.37 -17.42
C GLU A 463 -1.99 18.86 -16.73
N ALA A 464 -2.13 18.20 -15.56
CA ALA A 464 -1.00 17.63 -14.83
C ALA A 464 -0.30 16.51 -15.60
N LEU A 465 -1.04 15.68 -16.36
CA LEU A 465 -0.48 14.68 -17.27
C LEU A 465 0.26 15.32 -18.45
N ASP A 466 -0.29 16.38 -19.03
CA ASP A 466 0.38 17.13 -20.11
C ASP A 466 1.69 17.74 -19.62
N MET A 467 1.70 18.29 -18.41
CA MET A 467 2.92 18.84 -17.81
C MET A 467 3.94 17.75 -17.49
N ALA A 468 3.52 16.55 -17.08
CA ALA A 468 4.44 15.43 -16.89
C ALA A 468 5.06 14.96 -18.22
N ASP A 469 4.30 14.95 -19.32
CA ASP A 469 4.82 14.67 -20.66
C ASP A 469 5.85 15.73 -21.10
N ILE A 470 5.59 17.01 -20.84
CA ILE A 470 6.53 18.10 -21.10
C ILE A 470 7.84 17.89 -20.32
N ILE A 471 7.78 17.55 -19.02
CA ILE A 471 8.98 17.27 -18.21
C ILE A 471 9.79 16.13 -18.81
N TYR A 472 9.13 15.06 -19.24
CA TYR A 472 9.82 13.94 -19.90
C TYR A 472 10.48 14.39 -21.21
N LYS A 473 9.78 15.12 -22.07
CA LYS A 473 10.35 15.68 -23.31
C LYS A 473 11.54 16.60 -23.04
N MET A 474 11.45 17.44 -22.01
CA MET A 474 12.58 18.29 -21.57
C MET A 474 13.79 17.46 -21.18
N ALA A 475 13.60 16.36 -20.43
CA ALA A 475 14.68 15.47 -20.04
C ALA A 475 15.32 14.77 -21.24
N GLN A 476 14.54 14.45 -22.28
CA GLN A 476 15.02 13.84 -23.51
C GLN A 476 15.54 14.85 -24.56
N GLY A 477 15.49 16.15 -24.28
CA GLY A 477 15.85 17.19 -25.25
C GLY A 477 14.90 17.29 -26.45
N MET A 478 13.65 16.85 -26.28
CA MET A 478 12.61 16.83 -27.31
C MET A 478 11.53 17.91 -27.12
N ALA A 479 11.57 18.63 -26.01
CA ALA A 479 10.59 19.67 -25.74
C ALA A 479 10.75 20.86 -26.68
N SER A 480 9.64 21.38 -27.19
CA SER A 480 9.60 22.62 -27.92
C SER A 480 9.90 23.83 -26.99
N ARG A 481 10.33 24.93 -27.56
CA ARG A 481 10.56 26.16 -26.81
C ARG A 481 9.31 26.64 -26.06
N GLU A 482 8.14 26.50 -26.67
CA GLU A 482 6.85 26.87 -26.07
C GLU A 482 6.53 25.99 -24.87
N GLU A 483 6.80 24.66 -24.94
CA GLU A 483 6.63 23.72 -23.82
C GLU A 483 7.57 24.10 -22.67
N VAL A 484 8.83 24.41 -22.94
CA VAL A 484 9.79 24.87 -21.91
C VAL A 484 9.32 26.17 -21.26
N GLU A 485 8.91 27.18 -22.06
CA GLU A 485 8.39 28.44 -21.57
C GLU A 485 7.14 28.26 -20.70
N LYS A 486 6.22 27.34 -21.09
CA LYS A 486 5.04 26.98 -20.31
C LYS A 486 5.43 26.36 -18.96
N TRP A 487 6.41 25.46 -18.96
CA TRP A 487 6.92 24.86 -17.72
C TRP A 487 7.61 25.88 -16.82
N CYS A 488 8.44 26.76 -17.37
CA CYS A 488 9.11 27.85 -16.63
C CYS A 488 8.12 28.82 -15.99
N ALA A 489 7.01 29.12 -16.67
CA ALA A 489 5.98 30.05 -16.19
C ALA A 489 5.05 29.44 -15.13
N SER A 490 5.06 28.15 -14.95
CA SER A 490 4.16 27.46 -14.00
C SER A 490 4.65 27.56 -12.55
N GLU A 491 3.72 27.56 -11.60
CA GLU A 491 4.00 27.29 -10.19
C GLU A 491 4.46 25.85 -10.05
N ARG A 492 5.64 25.62 -9.48
CA ARG A 492 6.23 24.27 -9.41
C ARG A 492 6.54 23.85 -7.99
N MET A 493 6.33 22.58 -7.71
CA MET A 493 6.69 21.92 -6.48
C MET A 493 7.86 20.94 -6.67
N SER A 494 8.56 20.66 -5.59
CA SER A 494 9.53 19.57 -5.49
C SER A 494 8.84 18.27 -5.01
N LEU A 495 9.58 17.15 -5.00
CA LEU A 495 9.13 15.94 -4.31
C LEU A 495 8.83 16.23 -2.84
N TYR A 496 9.67 17.04 -2.19
CA TYR A 496 9.50 17.43 -0.78
C TYR A 496 8.26 18.30 -0.55
N SER A 497 8.15 19.41 -1.27
CA SER A 497 7.04 20.35 -1.04
C SER A 497 5.69 19.76 -1.44
N SER A 498 5.64 18.94 -2.49
CA SER A 498 4.40 18.29 -2.92
C SER A 498 3.89 17.27 -1.91
N PHE A 499 4.78 16.48 -1.28
CA PHE A 499 4.33 15.54 -0.27
C PHE A 499 3.86 16.22 1.02
N ASN A 500 4.52 17.32 1.43
CA ASN A 500 4.10 18.08 2.62
C ASN A 500 2.78 18.85 2.40
N ALA A 501 2.49 19.22 1.15
CA ALA A 501 1.26 19.92 0.78
C ALA A 501 0.12 18.98 0.36
N ALA A 502 0.35 17.66 0.34
CA ALA A 502 -0.65 16.69 -0.11
C ALA A 502 -1.92 16.75 0.76
N ASP A 503 -3.07 16.73 0.12
CA ASP A 503 -4.35 16.54 0.78
C ASP A 503 -4.55 15.06 1.08
N ILE A 504 -4.26 14.68 2.33
CA ILE A 504 -4.31 13.29 2.78
C ILE A 504 -5.74 12.74 2.77
N GLU A 505 -6.72 13.58 3.08
CA GLU A 505 -8.12 13.15 3.09
C GLU A 505 -8.61 12.88 1.67
N ALA A 506 -8.37 13.81 0.74
CA ALA A 506 -8.69 13.62 -0.67
C ALA A 506 -7.94 12.42 -1.29
N SER A 507 -6.68 12.18 -0.90
CA SER A 507 -5.90 11.02 -1.34
C SER A 507 -6.51 9.71 -0.83
N SER A 508 -6.90 9.66 0.44
CA SER A 508 -7.55 8.48 1.04
C SER A 508 -8.95 8.22 0.45
N GLU A 509 -9.70 9.26 0.12
CA GLU A 509 -10.97 9.14 -0.59
C GLU A 509 -10.79 8.60 -2.01
N LEU A 510 -9.76 9.05 -2.72
CA LEU A 510 -9.41 8.54 -4.04
C LEU A 510 -9.06 7.05 -3.99
N GLU A 511 -8.22 6.63 -3.06
CA GLU A 511 -7.87 5.21 -2.89
C GLU A 511 -9.11 4.36 -2.62
N ARG A 512 -9.98 4.78 -1.71
CA ARG A 512 -11.23 4.08 -1.39
C ARG A 512 -12.16 4.02 -2.60
N PHE A 513 -12.28 5.12 -3.35
CA PHE A 513 -13.06 5.14 -4.60
C PHE A 513 -12.50 4.16 -5.63
N LEU A 514 -11.18 4.16 -5.84
CA LEU A 514 -10.52 3.25 -6.77
C LEU A 514 -10.70 1.79 -6.36
N GLU A 515 -10.53 1.48 -5.09
CA GLU A 515 -10.76 0.14 -4.53
C GLU A 515 -12.19 -0.35 -4.79
N ASN A 516 -13.19 0.47 -4.47
CA ASN A 516 -14.59 0.15 -4.70
C ASN A 516 -14.89 -0.05 -6.18
N ARG A 517 -14.29 0.78 -7.03
CA ARG A 517 -14.45 0.70 -8.49
C ARG A 517 -13.84 -0.59 -9.06
N VAL A 518 -12.66 -0.96 -8.62
CA VAL A 518 -12.00 -2.20 -9.05
C VAL A 518 -12.83 -3.42 -8.63
N LEU A 519 -13.31 -3.46 -7.39
CA LEU A 519 -14.17 -4.55 -6.91
C LEU A 519 -15.45 -4.66 -7.71
N ALA A 520 -16.12 -3.54 -8.01
CA ALA A 520 -17.29 -3.53 -8.86
C ALA A 520 -16.98 -4.09 -10.27
N LYS A 521 -15.83 -3.70 -10.86
CA LYS A 521 -15.40 -4.19 -12.17
C LYS A 521 -15.05 -5.67 -12.15
N ARG A 522 -14.36 -6.16 -11.14
CA ARG A 522 -14.06 -7.60 -10.96
C ARG A 522 -15.35 -8.42 -10.84
N PHE A 523 -16.31 -7.94 -10.05
CA PHE A 523 -17.61 -8.59 -9.93
C PHE A 523 -18.32 -8.71 -11.27
N ILE A 524 -18.39 -7.62 -12.04
CA ILE A 524 -19.01 -7.59 -13.36
C ILE A 524 -18.28 -8.54 -14.31
N TRP A 525 -16.95 -8.49 -14.33
CA TRP A 525 -16.14 -9.37 -15.15
C TRP A 525 -16.37 -10.86 -14.83
N ASN A 526 -16.43 -11.22 -13.53
CA ASN A 526 -16.75 -12.58 -13.12
C ASN A 526 -18.13 -13.04 -13.68
N LEU A 527 -19.13 -12.15 -13.63
CA LEU A 527 -20.42 -12.44 -14.24
C LEU A 527 -20.32 -12.57 -15.77
N GLU A 528 -19.57 -11.72 -16.47
CA GLU A 528 -19.34 -11.83 -17.91
C GLU A 528 -18.74 -13.19 -18.30
N GLN A 529 -17.78 -13.70 -17.50
CA GLN A 529 -17.16 -15.02 -17.72
C GLN A 529 -18.07 -16.20 -17.40
N GLY A 530 -19.32 -15.96 -17.03
CA GLY A 530 -20.26 -17.03 -16.75
C GLY A 530 -20.29 -17.50 -15.29
N MET A 531 -19.52 -16.88 -14.41
CA MET A 531 -19.50 -17.26 -13.00
C MET A 531 -20.89 -17.12 -12.37
N TYR A 532 -21.28 -18.09 -11.55
CA TYR A 532 -22.53 -18.03 -10.83
C TYR A 532 -22.54 -16.89 -9.80
N TYR A 533 -23.69 -16.22 -9.63
CA TYR A 533 -23.76 -14.98 -8.84
C TYR A 533 -23.31 -15.14 -7.38
N GLU A 534 -23.58 -16.28 -6.73
CA GLU A 534 -23.16 -16.51 -5.36
C GLU A 534 -21.63 -16.60 -5.24
N ASP A 535 -20.95 -17.17 -6.24
CA ASP A 535 -19.50 -17.22 -6.28
C ASP A 535 -18.90 -15.85 -6.64
N ALA A 536 -19.50 -15.14 -7.58
CA ALA A 536 -19.10 -13.80 -7.92
C ALA A 536 -19.22 -12.82 -6.73
N LEU A 537 -20.23 -12.98 -5.87
CA LEU A 537 -20.43 -12.16 -4.68
C LEU A 537 -19.36 -12.39 -3.59
N LYS A 538 -18.67 -13.52 -3.59
CA LYS A 538 -17.60 -13.82 -2.60
C LYS A 538 -16.47 -12.79 -2.61
N ILE A 539 -16.26 -12.09 -3.72
CA ILE A 539 -15.24 -11.04 -3.84
C ILE A 539 -15.45 -9.89 -2.83
N PHE A 540 -16.68 -9.67 -2.38
CA PHE A 540 -16.97 -8.63 -1.39
C PHE A 540 -16.69 -9.10 0.04
N GLY A 541 -16.43 -10.38 0.28
CA GLY A 541 -16.10 -10.95 1.57
C GLY A 541 -17.05 -10.51 2.69
N LYS A 542 -16.50 -10.32 3.89
CA LYS A 542 -17.27 -9.87 5.06
C LYS A 542 -17.73 -8.40 4.96
N ARG A 543 -17.06 -7.60 4.17
CA ARG A 543 -17.40 -6.18 4.01
C ARG A 543 -18.73 -5.97 3.26
N GLY A 544 -19.13 -6.95 2.44
CA GLY A 544 -20.35 -6.88 1.65
C GLY A 544 -20.32 -5.80 0.56
N ILE A 545 -21.49 -5.48 0.02
CA ILE A 545 -21.68 -4.40 -0.96
C ILE A 545 -21.97 -3.12 -0.19
N SER A 546 -21.09 -2.10 -0.30
CA SER A 546 -21.35 -0.77 0.25
C SER A 546 -22.34 0.02 -0.62
N GLN A 547 -22.89 1.12 -0.08
CA GLN A 547 -23.75 2.04 -0.84
C GLN A 547 -23.06 2.55 -2.12
N GLU A 548 -21.75 2.84 -2.04
CA GLU A 548 -20.97 3.30 -3.17
C GLU A 548 -20.78 2.21 -4.22
N ILE A 549 -20.42 0.99 -3.81
CA ILE A 549 -20.31 -0.16 -4.72
C ILE A 549 -21.66 -0.44 -5.39
N PHE A 550 -22.77 -0.38 -4.65
CA PHE A 550 -24.10 -0.54 -5.21
C PHE A 550 -24.38 0.46 -6.35
N ARG A 551 -24.13 1.76 -6.10
CA ARG A 551 -24.29 2.80 -7.13
C ARG A 551 -23.42 2.55 -8.36
N LEU A 552 -22.18 2.11 -8.18
CA LEU A 552 -21.28 1.76 -9.28
C LEU A 552 -21.83 0.59 -10.09
N LEU A 553 -22.30 -0.47 -9.43
CA LEU A 553 -22.89 -1.64 -10.08
C LEU A 553 -24.15 -1.29 -10.85
N MET A 554 -25.06 -0.48 -10.29
CA MET A 554 -26.27 -0.03 -10.95
C MET A 554 -25.98 0.84 -12.18
N LYS A 555 -24.99 1.74 -12.08
CA LYS A 555 -24.53 2.55 -13.21
C LYS A 555 -23.95 1.70 -14.35
N ASP A 556 -23.11 0.72 -14.00
CA ASP A 556 -22.51 -0.16 -14.99
C ASP A 556 -23.56 -1.12 -15.59
N ALA A 557 -24.52 -1.61 -14.80
CA ALA A 557 -25.63 -2.42 -15.29
C ALA A 557 -26.51 -1.65 -16.30
N ALA A 558 -26.79 -0.38 -16.04
CA ALA A 558 -27.57 0.46 -16.96
C ALA A 558 -26.90 0.59 -18.35
N ASN A 559 -25.57 0.55 -18.42
CA ASN A 559 -24.77 0.67 -19.63
C ASN A 559 -24.31 -0.68 -20.22
N SER A 560 -24.72 -1.80 -19.63
CA SER A 560 -24.33 -3.13 -20.06
C SER A 560 -25.29 -3.69 -21.12
N GLU A 561 -24.80 -4.67 -21.89
CA GLU A 561 -25.64 -5.47 -22.76
C GLU A 561 -26.73 -6.21 -21.97
N PHE A 562 -27.82 -6.55 -22.64
CA PHE A 562 -29.02 -7.14 -22.04
C PHE A 562 -28.72 -8.31 -21.10
N SER A 563 -27.96 -9.30 -21.54
CA SER A 563 -27.67 -10.50 -20.74
C SER A 563 -26.90 -10.20 -19.46
N LEU A 564 -25.89 -9.33 -19.53
CA LEU A 564 -25.10 -8.92 -18.38
C LEU A 564 -25.89 -8.04 -17.42
N LYS A 565 -26.68 -7.10 -17.94
CA LYS A 565 -27.60 -6.26 -17.14
C LYS A 565 -28.51 -7.10 -16.25
N ILE A 566 -29.14 -8.12 -16.83
CA ILE A 566 -30.01 -9.04 -16.08
C ILE A 566 -29.23 -9.78 -15.00
N ARG A 567 -28.05 -10.27 -15.31
CA ARG A 567 -27.21 -11.00 -14.33
C ARG A 567 -26.80 -10.12 -13.16
N ILE A 568 -26.45 -8.86 -13.43
CA ILE A 568 -26.10 -7.90 -12.38
C ILE A 568 -27.33 -7.60 -11.50
N TYR A 569 -28.47 -7.28 -12.08
CA TYR A 569 -29.71 -7.01 -11.34
C TYR A 569 -30.14 -8.22 -10.50
N HIS A 570 -30.09 -9.41 -11.08
CA HIS A 570 -30.41 -10.63 -10.35
C HIS A 570 -29.45 -10.83 -9.16
N ALA A 571 -28.14 -10.73 -9.35
CA ALA A 571 -27.16 -10.90 -8.29
C ALA A 571 -27.37 -9.88 -7.15
N ILE A 572 -27.60 -8.61 -7.47
CA ILE A 572 -27.83 -7.55 -6.49
C ILE A 572 -29.14 -7.80 -5.73
N SER A 573 -30.26 -8.10 -6.42
CA SER A 573 -31.54 -8.38 -5.75
C SER A 573 -31.44 -9.57 -4.80
N ARG A 574 -30.73 -10.64 -5.18
CA ARG A 574 -30.50 -11.83 -4.35
C ARG A 574 -29.63 -11.51 -3.13
N TYR A 575 -28.59 -10.71 -3.31
CA TYR A 575 -27.76 -10.23 -2.20
C TYR A 575 -28.59 -9.38 -1.21
N MET A 576 -29.31 -8.37 -1.69
CA MET A 576 -30.16 -7.53 -0.85
C MET A 576 -31.21 -8.32 -0.09
N LYS A 577 -31.82 -9.32 -0.74
CA LYS A 577 -32.80 -10.22 -0.11
C LYS A 577 -32.19 -11.06 0.99
N SER A 578 -30.99 -11.59 0.79
CA SER A 578 -30.28 -12.45 1.75
C SER A 578 -29.78 -11.68 2.97
N THR A 579 -29.28 -10.45 2.75
CA THR A 579 -28.73 -9.58 3.79
C THR A 579 -29.75 -8.66 4.43
N ARG A 580 -30.96 -8.54 3.85
CA ARG A 580 -32.00 -7.57 4.24
C ARG A 580 -31.55 -6.12 4.11
N THR A 581 -30.64 -5.84 3.19
CA THR A 581 -30.06 -4.51 2.97
C THR A 581 -30.96 -3.69 2.02
N ILE A 582 -31.05 -2.39 2.27
CA ILE A 582 -31.73 -1.40 1.42
C ILE A 582 -30.67 -0.40 0.96
N TYR A 583 -30.68 -0.05 -0.33
CA TYR A 583 -29.79 0.95 -0.92
C TYR A 583 -30.60 2.06 -1.60
N ASP A 584 -30.25 3.32 -1.36
CA ASP A 584 -30.94 4.48 -1.93
C ASP A 584 -32.48 4.36 -1.87
N GLU A 585 -33.01 3.89 -0.72
CA GLU A 585 -34.43 3.62 -0.48
C GLU A 585 -35.04 2.48 -1.35
N LEU A 586 -34.20 1.81 -2.17
CA LEU A 586 -34.62 0.70 -3.00
C LEU A 586 -34.59 -0.62 -2.21
N HIS A 587 -35.66 -1.39 -2.28
CA HIS A 587 -35.77 -2.74 -1.80
C HIS A 587 -35.41 -3.74 -2.90
N TYR A 588 -35.06 -4.97 -2.52
CA TYR A 588 -34.68 -6.03 -3.46
C TYR A 588 -35.74 -6.33 -4.51
N ASP A 589 -37.02 -6.20 -4.17
CA ASP A 589 -38.16 -6.47 -5.06
C ASP A 589 -38.29 -5.43 -6.18
N ALA A 590 -37.88 -4.19 -5.94
CA ALA A 590 -37.80 -3.17 -6.99
C ALA A 590 -36.74 -3.56 -8.04
N ILE A 591 -35.53 -3.96 -7.60
CA ILE A 591 -34.46 -4.41 -8.49
C ILE A 591 -34.86 -5.71 -9.23
N GLU A 592 -35.55 -6.63 -8.55
CA GLU A 592 -36.07 -7.86 -9.16
C GLU A 592 -37.15 -7.54 -10.22
N SER A 593 -38.02 -6.57 -9.95
CA SER A 593 -39.01 -6.09 -10.90
C SER A 593 -38.37 -5.46 -12.14
N ASP A 594 -37.33 -4.64 -11.97
CA ASP A 594 -36.58 -4.06 -13.10
C ASP A 594 -35.87 -5.14 -13.94
N CYS A 595 -35.37 -6.20 -13.28
CA CYS A 595 -34.81 -7.35 -13.98
C CYS A 595 -35.86 -8.02 -14.89
N PHE A 596 -37.04 -8.33 -14.37
CA PHE A 596 -38.13 -8.92 -15.17
C PHE A 596 -38.67 -7.95 -16.23
N GLY A 597 -38.83 -6.68 -15.91
CA GLY A 597 -39.25 -5.65 -16.87
C GLY A 597 -38.26 -5.53 -18.04
N THR A 598 -37.00 -5.62 -17.79
CA THR A 598 -35.96 -5.61 -18.83
C THR A 598 -36.11 -6.79 -19.78
N ILE A 599 -36.36 -8.02 -19.26
CA ILE A 599 -36.63 -9.21 -20.07
C ILE A 599 -37.88 -9.05 -20.89
N GLN A 600 -38.95 -8.59 -20.26
CA GLN A 600 -40.25 -8.36 -20.90
C GLN A 600 -40.15 -7.38 -22.09
N ASN A 601 -39.42 -6.28 -21.89
CA ASN A 601 -39.21 -5.28 -22.93
C ASN A 601 -38.48 -5.80 -24.13
N VAL A 602 -37.44 -6.65 -23.91
CA VAL A 602 -36.72 -7.28 -25.03
C VAL A 602 -37.60 -8.26 -25.78
N ILE A 603 -38.42 -9.06 -25.07
CA ILE A 603 -39.36 -9.99 -25.71
C ILE A 603 -40.37 -9.23 -26.54
N TYR A 604 -40.94 -8.14 -26.02
CA TYR A 604 -41.91 -7.31 -26.75
C TYR A 604 -41.25 -6.66 -27.98
N ALA A 605 -40.06 -6.07 -27.85
CA ALA A 605 -39.37 -5.45 -28.96
C ALA A 605 -39.02 -6.45 -30.07
N GLU A 606 -38.67 -7.67 -29.71
CA GLU A 606 -38.42 -8.73 -30.71
C GLU A 606 -39.69 -9.27 -31.32
N ALA A 607 -40.76 -9.39 -30.54
CA ALA A 607 -42.06 -9.78 -31.04
C ALA A 607 -42.60 -8.71 -32.03
N GLU A 608 -42.50 -7.43 -31.71
CA GLU A 608 -42.94 -6.31 -32.57
C GLU A 608 -42.20 -6.32 -33.92
N LYS A 609 -40.90 -6.63 -33.96
CA LYS A 609 -40.15 -6.75 -35.24
C LYS A 609 -40.70 -7.84 -36.17
N ASN A 610 -41.26 -8.88 -35.57
CA ASN A 610 -41.77 -10.05 -36.29
C ASN A 610 -43.30 -10.01 -36.50
N LEU A 611 -43.98 -9.00 -35.96
CA LEU A 611 -45.38 -8.80 -36.23
C LEU A 611 -45.56 -8.19 -37.63
N PRO A 612 -46.43 -8.75 -38.44
CA PRO A 612 -46.77 -8.15 -39.72
C PRO A 612 -47.42 -6.79 -39.51
N ASP A 613 -47.16 -5.87 -40.43
CA ASP A 613 -47.68 -4.49 -40.37
C ASP A 613 -49.18 -4.49 -40.19
N SER A 614 -49.68 -3.98 -39.05
CA SER A 614 -51.07 -4.05 -38.62
C SER A 614 -52.01 -3.19 -39.46
N ALA A 615 -51.48 -2.32 -40.30
CA ALA A 615 -52.23 -1.40 -41.16
C ALA A 615 -53.11 -2.07 -42.22
N GLY A 616 -53.00 -3.37 -42.45
CA GLY A 616 -53.71 -4.13 -43.48
C GLY A 616 -54.65 -5.21 -42.93
N TYR A 617 -54.77 -5.45 -41.64
CA TYR A 617 -55.60 -6.53 -41.10
C TYR A 617 -57.07 -6.10 -40.98
N LYS A 618 -57.90 -6.64 -41.89
CA LYS A 618 -59.35 -6.61 -41.73
C LYS A 618 -59.81 -7.94 -41.15
N ILE A 619 -60.65 -7.90 -40.10
CA ILE A 619 -61.35 -9.09 -39.62
C ILE A 619 -62.18 -9.64 -40.76
N ALA A 620 -61.71 -10.74 -41.33
CA ALA A 620 -62.31 -11.35 -42.55
C ALA A 620 -63.22 -12.54 -42.24
N LYS A 621 -63.35 -12.95 -40.97
CA LYS A 621 -64.16 -14.12 -40.57
C LYS A 621 -64.81 -13.86 -39.19
N ASP A 622 -66.04 -14.32 -39.04
CA ASP A 622 -66.77 -14.32 -37.78
C ASP A 622 -66.23 -15.31 -36.74
N GLN A 623 -65.30 -16.15 -37.15
CA GLN A 623 -64.61 -17.14 -36.28
C GLN A 623 -63.12 -17.09 -36.52
N VAL A 624 -62.35 -17.00 -35.40
CA VAL A 624 -60.88 -17.13 -35.43
C VAL A 624 -60.52 -18.43 -34.73
N GLU A 625 -59.82 -19.31 -35.41
CA GLU A 625 -59.23 -20.54 -34.86
C GLU A 625 -57.75 -20.31 -34.60
N ILE A 626 -57.34 -20.39 -33.31
CA ILE A 626 -55.97 -20.23 -32.93
C ILE A 626 -55.41 -21.58 -32.43
N ALA A 627 -54.39 -22.10 -33.12
CA ALA A 627 -53.64 -23.27 -32.69
C ALA A 627 -52.41 -22.80 -31.88
N LEU A 628 -52.41 -23.09 -30.62
CA LEU A 628 -51.29 -22.76 -29.71
C LEU A 628 -50.57 -24.06 -29.29
N PRO A 629 -49.25 -24.12 -29.34
CA PRO A 629 -48.49 -25.22 -28.75
C PRO A 629 -48.66 -25.14 -27.21
N VAL A 630 -49.05 -26.25 -26.58
CA VAL A 630 -49.10 -26.36 -25.13
C VAL A 630 -47.86 -27.07 -24.66
N ARG A 631 -47.15 -26.41 -23.79
CA ARG A 631 -45.98 -26.98 -23.13
C ARG A 631 -46.42 -27.79 -21.93
N VAL A 632 -46.07 -29.06 -21.88
CA VAL A 632 -46.33 -29.95 -20.73
C VAL A 632 -44.95 -30.37 -20.17
N ASN A 633 -44.71 -30.00 -18.92
CA ASN A 633 -43.51 -30.40 -18.19
C ASN A 633 -43.74 -31.76 -17.50
N TRP A 634 -43.04 -32.81 -17.92
CA TRP A 634 -43.20 -34.18 -17.44
C TRP A 634 -42.29 -34.54 -16.27
N GLY A 635 -41.57 -33.62 -15.70
CA GLY A 635 -40.74 -33.84 -14.53
C GLY A 635 -40.01 -32.59 -14.06
N GLY A 636 -39.89 -32.40 -12.76
CA GLY A 636 -39.10 -31.35 -12.16
C GLY A 636 -39.57 -29.92 -12.40
N GLY A 637 -40.87 -29.66 -12.48
CA GLY A 637 -41.58 -28.47 -12.83
C GLY A 637 -40.84 -27.14 -12.68
N TRP A 638 -41.04 -26.20 -13.64
CA TRP A 638 -40.52 -24.82 -13.63
C TRP A 638 -39.00 -24.67 -13.61
N THR A 639 -38.27 -25.59 -14.25
CA THR A 639 -36.83 -25.50 -14.42
C THR A 639 -36.39 -24.39 -15.38
N ASP A 640 -37.32 -23.82 -16.12
CA ASP A 640 -37.18 -22.78 -17.12
C ASP A 640 -37.54 -21.37 -16.59
N THR A 641 -37.89 -21.24 -15.32
CA THR A 641 -38.01 -19.93 -14.69
C THR A 641 -36.64 -19.24 -14.66
N LEU A 642 -36.66 -17.91 -14.68
CA LEU A 642 -35.45 -17.08 -14.65
C LEU A 642 -34.44 -17.56 -13.58
N ARG A 643 -34.92 -18.02 -12.44
CA ARG A 643 -34.13 -18.57 -11.34
C ARG A 643 -33.35 -19.82 -11.74
N THR A 644 -33.89 -20.65 -12.62
CA THR A 644 -33.26 -21.89 -13.08
C THR A 644 -32.36 -21.64 -14.28
N VAL A 645 -32.75 -20.76 -15.21
CA VAL A 645 -31.92 -20.35 -16.34
C VAL A 645 -30.65 -19.65 -15.86
N MET A 646 -30.73 -18.84 -14.83
CA MET A 646 -29.54 -18.20 -14.22
C MET A 646 -28.63 -19.19 -13.49
N ARG A 647 -29.14 -20.36 -13.08
CA ARG A 647 -28.34 -21.42 -12.40
C ARG A 647 -27.66 -22.41 -13.35
N ARG A 648 -28.15 -22.57 -14.60
CA ARG A 648 -27.76 -23.70 -15.45
C ARG A 648 -27.40 -23.26 -16.89
N VAL A 649 -26.34 -22.51 -17.04
CA VAL A 649 -25.73 -22.35 -18.37
C VAL A 649 -24.87 -23.58 -18.74
N GLU A 650 -24.61 -24.51 -17.79
CA GLU A 650 -23.64 -25.60 -18.01
C GLU A 650 -24.21 -27.01 -18.16
N ARG A 651 -25.54 -27.26 -18.02
CA ARG A 651 -26.10 -28.60 -18.28
C ARG A 651 -27.45 -28.53 -18.99
N PRO A 652 -27.50 -28.87 -20.28
CA PRO A 652 -28.75 -29.15 -20.95
C PRO A 652 -29.25 -30.55 -20.52
N GLU A 653 -29.98 -30.64 -19.40
CA GLU A 653 -30.77 -31.84 -19.15
C GLU A 653 -32.13 -31.65 -19.78
N CYS A 654 -32.42 -32.53 -20.72
CA CYS A 654 -33.59 -32.58 -21.55
C CYS A 654 -34.88 -32.43 -20.77
N CYS A 655 -35.61 -31.34 -21.00
CA CYS A 655 -37.05 -31.34 -20.84
C CYS A 655 -37.66 -32.05 -22.05
N ASN A 656 -38.28 -33.19 -21.84
CA ASN A 656 -39.12 -33.78 -22.89
C ASN A 656 -40.38 -32.93 -23.04
N GLU A 657 -40.39 -32.05 -24.04
CA GLU A 657 -41.57 -31.27 -24.39
C GLU A 657 -42.41 -32.08 -25.36
N ILE A 658 -43.66 -32.30 -25.03
CA ILE A 658 -44.66 -32.78 -25.96
C ILE A 658 -45.50 -31.55 -26.39
N ALA A 659 -45.37 -31.16 -27.64
CA ALA A 659 -46.22 -30.15 -28.25
C ALA A 659 -47.63 -30.73 -28.52
N GLY A 660 -48.63 -30.28 -27.76
CA GLY A 660 -50.03 -30.57 -28.04
C GLY A 660 -50.66 -29.36 -28.75
N ILE A 661 -51.42 -29.58 -29.78
CA ILE A 661 -52.19 -28.52 -30.43
C ILE A 661 -53.57 -28.48 -29.80
N TYR A 662 -53.92 -27.38 -29.13
CA TYR A 662 -55.28 -27.12 -28.61
C TYR A 662 -55.99 -26.11 -29.55
N ARG A 663 -57.19 -26.46 -29.93
CA ARG A 663 -58.03 -25.57 -30.75
C ARG A 663 -59.06 -24.89 -29.83
N PHE A 664 -59.01 -23.58 -29.80
CA PHE A 664 -60.02 -22.75 -29.13
C PHE A 664 -60.93 -22.08 -30.14
N ARG A 665 -62.23 -22.15 -29.93
CA ARG A 665 -63.21 -21.35 -30.68
C ARG A 665 -63.65 -20.17 -29.81
N LEU A 666 -63.33 -18.96 -30.23
CA LEU A 666 -63.92 -17.74 -29.71
C LEU A 666 -65.19 -17.45 -30.51
N ARG A 667 -66.34 -17.30 -29.85
CA ARG A 667 -67.60 -16.84 -30.42
C ARG A 667 -67.74 -15.34 -30.16
#